data_7cd36356fbbcb7569c0eba9caea2a994
#
_entry.id   7cd36356fbbcb7569c0eba9caea2a994
#
_cell.length_a   1.000
_cell.length_b   1.000
_cell.length_c   1.000
_cell.angle_alpha   90.00
_cell.angle_beta   90.00
_cell.angle_gamma   90.00
#
_symmetry.space_group_name_H-M   'P 1'
#
loop_
_entity.id
_entity.type
_entity.pdbx_description
1 polymer ?
#
loop_
_entity_poly.entity_id
_entity_poly.type
_entity_poly.pdbx_seq_one_letter_code
_entity_poly.pdbx_strand_id
1 'polypeptide(L)'
;MDYDKATGTITEASSGHTYGVGDFFTVSVLLENTSSLAATQVGIKYSDNIVPAAVGANDDGYEALVEATKVTSPKEGFAPNEAITGQSGNAIYNSASTVGEISYIDADKKTMWANFAVQDGKDAVNLTAPKTVGVNTFTKTAVLATFGFKIVGAGAVTFSLADSKDADSAYYLETIANGGKVEEYKTYTATSYSGSTSLDFMGKNENIASTKYTVKFVGANGAVISEAEYEEGATVTVPDLPKAEKISDTQHNTYAWDTEPALTATANATYTAVATAENHKWNAGEKQDDGSTLYTCTVCGATKSETGHVHSWGEWTYNGDAEYTSAKVYKDGTATRRCATCGETESKTIANTGLFRARSANAEFGAEIRMNIGTRTEQVNAFDEVYCKFIREDGVETDVPLSKSNVSGSNTMFPYGVTPQSMSSPVKITYYGKKDGILVWGPEYTYTMTTNYIVPQLKKSTSEVYKKFLVELMYYGAAAQVYNNWKTDKPMTDELTDEQKALHDTSAPTLKNITNTKQVEIPNAKTTWRAVNVEYGSATVMLLKTRAYTPTADLKAVVQVAGEPQQRVYYYSENPEYFVEENGGICFRFEECNANKLRSAVDVTLYEGDTAITNTIRYSVESYCATRKEGTTIYPFTQQLMRYADAAIAQFGA
;
A
#
# COMPACT_ATOMS: atom_id res chain seq x y z
N MET A 1 -34.61 21.63 -6.43
CA MET A 1 -33.91 22.90 -6.16
C MET A 1 -33.48 23.51 -7.48
N ASP A 2 -33.84 24.72 -7.74
CA ASP A 2 -33.45 25.43 -8.96
C ASP A 2 -32.22 26.30 -8.67
N TYR A 3 -31.24 26.27 -9.57
CA TYR A 3 -30.05 27.10 -9.49
C TYR A 3 -30.18 28.33 -10.35
N ASP A 4 -30.16 29.50 -9.74
CA ASP A 4 -30.07 30.77 -10.44
C ASP A 4 -28.61 31.22 -10.51
N LYS A 5 -28.03 31.14 -11.71
CA LYS A 5 -26.64 31.51 -11.96
C LYS A 5 -26.39 33.01 -11.82
N ALA A 6 -27.36 33.86 -12.14
CA ALA A 6 -27.19 35.33 -12.09
C ALA A 6 -27.00 35.81 -10.64
N THR A 7 -27.62 35.14 -9.69
CA THR A 7 -27.56 35.46 -8.26
C THR A 7 -26.70 34.50 -7.47
N GLY A 8 -26.28 33.37 -8.05
CA GLY A 8 -25.59 32.26 -7.36
C GLY A 8 -26.48 31.59 -6.32
N THR A 9 -27.79 31.69 -6.45
CA THR A 9 -28.74 31.23 -5.44
C THR A 9 -29.29 29.86 -5.82
N ILE A 10 -29.27 28.92 -4.86
CA ILE A 10 -29.97 27.65 -4.96
C ILE A 10 -31.35 27.85 -4.30
N THR A 11 -32.41 27.68 -5.05
CA THR A 11 -33.78 27.77 -4.54
C THR A 11 -34.43 26.39 -4.50
N GLU A 12 -35.21 26.11 -3.44
CA GLU A 12 -36.11 24.97 -3.50
C GLU A 12 -37.14 25.21 -4.60
N ALA A 13 -37.47 24.16 -5.36
CA ALA A 13 -38.58 24.21 -6.27
C ALA A 13 -39.83 24.66 -5.53
N SER A 14 -40.50 25.69 -6.02
CA SER A 14 -41.73 26.17 -5.40
C SER A 14 -42.73 25.02 -5.29
N SER A 15 -43.46 24.95 -4.19
CA SER A 15 -44.51 23.96 -4.00
C SER A 15 -45.47 23.96 -5.18
N GLY A 16 -45.44 22.90 -5.99
CA GLY A 16 -46.25 22.78 -7.20
C GLY A 16 -45.45 22.68 -8.52
N HIS A 17 -44.12 22.77 -8.49
CA HIS A 17 -43.33 22.51 -9.69
C HIS A 17 -43.33 20.99 -9.97
N THR A 18 -43.75 20.60 -11.17
CA THR A 18 -43.75 19.20 -11.62
C THR A 18 -42.57 18.98 -12.55
N TYR A 19 -41.61 18.20 -12.12
CA TYR A 19 -40.49 17.80 -12.97
C TYR A 19 -40.90 16.68 -13.93
N GLY A 20 -40.45 16.75 -15.16
CA GLY A 20 -40.64 15.72 -16.18
C GLY A 20 -39.32 15.14 -16.71
N VAL A 21 -39.44 14.10 -17.52
CA VAL A 21 -38.29 13.57 -18.26
C VAL A 21 -37.71 14.64 -19.16
N GLY A 22 -36.39 14.85 -19.10
CA GLY A 22 -35.69 15.93 -19.80
C GLY A 22 -35.34 17.14 -18.93
N ASP A 23 -35.96 17.30 -17.76
CA ASP A 23 -35.71 18.43 -16.87
C ASP A 23 -34.40 18.23 -16.07
N PHE A 24 -33.79 19.36 -15.72
CA PHE A 24 -32.60 19.43 -14.91
C PHE A 24 -32.91 19.96 -13.51
N PHE A 25 -32.19 19.45 -12.52
CA PHE A 25 -32.28 19.92 -11.14
C PHE A 25 -30.96 19.74 -10.40
N THR A 26 -30.84 20.31 -9.22
CA THR A 26 -29.65 20.18 -8.37
C THR A 26 -29.99 19.61 -7.00
N VAL A 27 -29.02 18.93 -6.42
CA VAL A 27 -29.06 18.39 -5.05
C VAL A 27 -27.87 18.94 -4.28
N SER A 28 -28.13 19.65 -3.18
CA SER A 28 -27.07 20.14 -2.30
C SER A 28 -26.91 19.25 -1.08
N VAL A 29 -25.66 18.88 -0.79
CA VAL A 29 -25.31 18.19 0.46
C VAL A 29 -24.91 19.25 1.48
N LEU A 30 -25.60 19.25 2.62
CA LEU A 30 -25.37 20.17 3.72
C LEU A 30 -24.62 19.47 4.86
N LEU A 31 -23.63 20.15 5.41
CA LEU A 31 -22.98 19.74 6.65
C LEU A 31 -23.43 20.63 7.81
N GLU A 32 -24.01 20.04 8.84
CA GLU A 32 -24.22 20.72 10.11
C GLU A 32 -23.03 20.41 11.03
N ASN A 33 -22.24 21.44 11.33
CA ASN A 33 -21.04 21.30 12.14
C ASN A 33 -20.81 22.57 12.98
N THR A 34 -20.21 22.39 14.16
CA THR A 34 -19.78 23.46 15.05
C THR A 34 -18.27 23.71 15.00
N SER A 35 -17.54 22.96 14.18
CA SER A 35 -16.08 23.02 14.05
C SER A 35 -15.67 23.62 12.72
N SER A 36 -14.43 24.06 12.62
CA SER A 36 -13.81 24.41 11.34
C SER A 36 -13.45 23.16 10.56
N LEU A 37 -13.54 23.20 9.25
CA LEU A 37 -13.30 22.09 8.34
C LEU A 37 -12.02 22.32 7.53
N ALA A 38 -11.08 21.39 7.59
CA ALA A 38 -9.81 21.46 6.88
C ALA A 38 -9.84 20.68 5.56
N ALA A 39 -10.51 19.54 5.52
CA ALA A 39 -10.72 18.74 4.31
C ALA A 39 -11.97 17.89 4.45
N THR A 40 -12.59 17.56 3.33
CA THR A 40 -13.73 16.63 3.27
C THR A 40 -13.89 16.01 1.91
N GLN A 41 -14.41 14.80 1.89
CA GLN A 41 -14.96 14.17 0.71
C GLN A 41 -16.44 13.89 0.94
N VAL A 42 -17.27 14.25 -0.03
CA VAL A 42 -18.69 13.96 -0.01
C VAL A 42 -19.11 13.31 -1.30
N GLY A 43 -19.85 12.22 -1.20
CA GLY A 43 -20.42 11.51 -2.34
C GLY A 43 -21.91 11.35 -2.22
N ILE A 44 -22.59 11.35 -3.36
CA ILE A 44 -24.02 11.08 -3.50
C ILE A 44 -24.23 9.90 -4.43
N LYS A 45 -25.10 8.99 -4.02
CA LYS A 45 -25.56 7.84 -4.80
C LYS A 45 -26.94 8.15 -5.35
N TYR A 46 -27.22 7.80 -6.60
CA TYR A 46 -28.44 8.18 -7.29
C TYR A 46 -29.09 7.03 -8.06
N SER A 47 -30.39 7.17 -8.34
CA SER A 47 -31.21 6.15 -9.02
C SER A 47 -30.97 6.12 -10.54
N ASP A 48 -31.42 5.04 -11.20
CA ASP A 48 -31.22 4.77 -12.62
C ASP A 48 -31.97 5.74 -13.56
N ASN A 49 -33.02 6.40 -13.08
CA ASN A 49 -33.85 7.30 -13.87
C ASN A 49 -33.33 8.75 -13.94
N ILE A 50 -32.13 8.98 -13.42
CA ILE A 50 -31.42 10.26 -13.55
C ILE A 50 -29.97 10.03 -13.98
N VAL A 51 -29.39 11.02 -14.65
CA VAL A 51 -27.97 11.03 -15.02
C VAL A 51 -27.32 12.31 -14.53
N PRO A 52 -26.00 12.30 -14.28
CA PRO A 52 -25.27 13.52 -13.91
C PRO A 52 -25.40 14.62 -14.93
N ALA A 53 -25.47 15.86 -14.44
CA ALA A 53 -25.48 17.07 -15.24
C ALA A 53 -24.47 18.07 -14.67
N ALA A 54 -23.97 18.95 -15.52
CA ALA A 54 -23.02 19.98 -15.18
C ALA A 54 -23.32 21.28 -15.87
N VAL A 55 -22.66 22.35 -15.45
CA VAL A 55 -22.74 23.64 -16.18
C VAL A 55 -21.93 23.51 -17.47
N GLY A 56 -22.57 23.70 -18.58
CA GLY A 56 -21.99 23.66 -19.92
C GLY A 56 -22.75 24.59 -20.87
N ALA A 57 -22.35 24.65 -22.14
CA ALA A 57 -23.12 25.37 -23.16
C ALA A 57 -24.29 24.48 -23.63
N ASN A 58 -25.51 25.04 -23.65
CA ASN A 58 -26.62 24.40 -24.31
C ASN A 58 -26.50 24.54 -25.84
N ASP A 59 -27.46 24.00 -26.60
CA ASP A 59 -27.46 24.03 -28.06
C ASP A 59 -27.47 25.47 -28.64
N ASP A 60 -27.91 26.46 -27.86
CA ASP A 60 -27.89 27.88 -28.21
C ASP A 60 -26.59 28.59 -27.77
N GLY A 61 -25.66 27.88 -27.12
CA GLY A 61 -24.38 28.42 -26.65
C GLY A 61 -24.44 29.19 -25.33
N TYR A 62 -25.56 29.15 -24.60
CA TYR A 62 -25.71 29.75 -23.28
C TYR A 62 -25.32 28.77 -22.18
N GLU A 63 -24.73 29.29 -21.10
CA GLU A 63 -24.45 28.47 -19.93
C GLU A 63 -25.76 27.96 -19.29
N ALA A 64 -25.86 26.66 -19.19
CA ALA A 64 -26.99 25.93 -18.63
C ALA A 64 -26.52 24.61 -17.98
N LEU A 65 -27.42 23.95 -17.26
CA LEU A 65 -27.18 22.56 -16.91
C LEU A 65 -27.35 21.69 -18.15
N VAL A 66 -26.33 20.93 -18.49
CA VAL A 66 -26.32 19.97 -19.60
C VAL A 66 -25.95 18.58 -19.07
N GLU A 67 -26.31 17.54 -19.81
CA GLU A 67 -25.98 16.19 -19.44
C GLU A 67 -24.47 15.98 -19.40
N ALA A 68 -23.95 15.46 -18.28
CA ALA A 68 -22.55 15.16 -18.11
C ALA A 68 -22.25 13.76 -18.64
N THR A 69 -21.54 13.69 -19.76
CA THR A 69 -21.31 12.44 -20.46
C THR A 69 -20.13 11.64 -19.96
N LYS A 70 -19.21 12.23 -19.16
CA LYS A 70 -18.00 11.51 -18.75
C LYS A 70 -17.25 12.19 -17.61
N VAL A 71 -16.84 11.41 -16.59
CA VAL A 71 -15.62 11.66 -15.81
C VAL A 71 -14.87 10.34 -15.67
N THR A 72 -13.64 10.31 -16.11
CA THR A 72 -12.82 9.10 -16.12
C THR A 72 -11.64 9.16 -15.18
N SER A 73 -11.28 10.33 -14.69
CA SER A 73 -10.15 10.47 -13.77
C SER A 73 -10.28 11.78 -12.97
N PRO A 74 -9.90 11.79 -11.69
CA PRO A 74 -9.87 13.01 -10.88
C PRO A 74 -8.90 14.08 -11.37
N LYS A 75 -7.86 13.71 -12.14
CA LYS A 75 -6.92 14.66 -12.76
C LYS A 75 -7.44 15.30 -14.03
N GLU A 76 -8.32 14.59 -14.70
CA GLU A 76 -9.04 15.04 -15.88
C GLU A 76 -10.49 15.33 -15.50
N GLY A 77 -10.73 15.28 -14.20
CA GLY A 77 -12.04 15.27 -13.60
C GLY A 77 -12.82 16.51 -13.99
N PHE A 78 -13.84 16.28 -14.75
CA PHE A 78 -14.92 17.18 -14.85
C PHE A 78 -15.62 17.21 -13.49
N ALA A 79 -15.59 18.35 -12.83
CA ALA A 79 -16.45 18.60 -11.70
C ALA A 79 -17.83 18.93 -12.26
N PRO A 80 -18.80 18.01 -12.24
CA PRO A 80 -20.09 18.22 -12.91
C PRO A 80 -20.78 19.49 -12.46
N ASN A 81 -20.45 19.94 -11.27
CA ASN A 81 -21.03 21.11 -10.64
C ASN A 81 -19.98 22.11 -10.19
N GLU A 82 -18.81 22.13 -10.83
CA GLU A 82 -17.74 23.04 -10.46
C GLU A 82 -18.23 24.49 -10.36
N ALA A 83 -18.96 24.96 -11.36
CA ALA A 83 -19.55 26.30 -11.35
C ALA A 83 -20.67 26.46 -10.31
N ILE A 84 -21.30 25.39 -9.87
CA ILE A 84 -22.33 25.39 -8.83
C ILE A 84 -21.70 25.28 -7.45
N THR A 85 -20.79 24.34 -7.27
CA THR A 85 -20.09 24.13 -6.00
C THR A 85 -19.16 25.29 -5.65
N GLY A 86 -18.51 25.92 -6.62
CA GLY A 86 -17.67 27.10 -6.47
C GLY A 86 -18.41 28.41 -6.20
N GLN A 87 -19.72 28.41 -5.96
CA GLN A 87 -20.50 29.62 -5.78
C GLN A 87 -20.27 30.31 -4.43
N SER A 88 -20.45 31.64 -4.41
CA SER A 88 -20.26 32.47 -3.21
C SER A 88 -21.15 32.07 -2.03
N GLY A 89 -22.09 31.23 -2.25
CA GLY A 89 -22.95 30.62 -1.23
C GLY A 89 -22.34 29.43 -0.49
N ASN A 90 -21.30 28.81 -1.02
CA ASN A 90 -20.67 27.64 -0.39
C ASN A 90 -19.49 28.05 0.50
N ALA A 91 -19.58 27.77 1.80
CA ALA A 91 -18.58 28.19 2.75
C ALA A 91 -17.22 27.49 2.55
N ILE A 92 -17.18 26.34 1.89
CA ILE A 92 -15.97 25.57 1.63
C ILE A 92 -15.22 26.09 0.41
N TYR A 93 -15.95 26.65 -0.56
CA TYR A 93 -15.37 27.20 -1.77
C TYR A 93 -14.92 28.65 -1.58
N ASN A 94 -13.78 28.80 -0.96
CA ASN A 94 -13.04 30.04 -1.02
C ASN A 94 -11.78 29.79 -1.85
N SER A 95 -11.80 30.21 -3.11
CA SER A 95 -10.70 30.01 -4.06
C SER A 95 -9.34 30.54 -3.58
N ALA A 96 -9.33 31.45 -2.60
CA ALA A 96 -8.10 31.94 -1.97
C ALA A 96 -7.55 31.00 -0.88
N SER A 97 -8.36 30.08 -0.37
CA SER A 97 -8.03 29.25 0.79
C SER A 97 -8.08 27.74 0.53
N THR A 98 -8.71 27.31 -0.58
CA THR A 98 -8.86 25.88 -0.90
C THR A 98 -7.93 25.45 -2.03
N VAL A 99 -7.33 24.27 -1.87
CA VAL A 99 -6.50 23.63 -2.90
C VAL A 99 -7.06 22.25 -3.18
N GLY A 100 -7.09 21.90 -4.46
CA GLY A 100 -7.30 20.53 -4.88
C GLY A 100 -8.73 20.05 -4.81
N GLU A 101 -9.63 20.81 -5.37
CA GLU A 101 -10.94 20.28 -5.71
C GLU A 101 -10.78 19.11 -6.68
N ILE A 102 -11.16 17.92 -6.23
CA ILE A 102 -11.21 16.72 -7.05
C ILE A 102 -12.65 16.24 -7.02
N SER A 103 -13.35 16.39 -8.14
CA SER A 103 -14.70 15.86 -8.31
C SER A 103 -14.71 14.82 -9.41
N TYR A 104 -15.47 13.77 -9.24
CA TYR A 104 -15.58 12.71 -10.24
C TYR A 104 -16.95 12.01 -10.21
N ILE A 105 -17.28 11.37 -11.32
CA ILE A 105 -18.48 10.54 -11.48
C ILE A 105 -18.03 9.10 -11.68
N ASP A 106 -18.60 8.20 -10.90
CA ASP A 106 -18.50 6.75 -11.11
C ASP A 106 -19.86 6.27 -11.63
N ALA A 107 -19.94 6.10 -12.94
CA ALA A 107 -21.19 5.71 -13.60
C ALA A 107 -21.61 4.27 -13.27
N ASP A 108 -20.64 3.37 -13.03
CA ASP A 108 -20.90 1.96 -12.72
C ASP A 108 -21.51 1.81 -11.33
N LYS A 109 -21.05 2.62 -10.39
CA LYS A 109 -21.57 2.64 -9.01
C LYS A 109 -22.70 3.63 -8.81
N LYS A 110 -23.07 4.40 -9.83
CA LYS A 110 -24.06 5.48 -9.74
C LYS A 110 -23.74 6.48 -8.64
N THR A 111 -22.49 6.93 -8.57
CA THR A 111 -22.03 7.89 -7.56
C THR A 111 -21.39 9.12 -8.19
N MET A 112 -21.58 10.27 -7.55
CA MET A 112 -20.87 11.52 -7.82
C MET A 112 -20.13 11.95 -6.57
N TRP A 113 -18.88 12.40 -6.71
CA TRP A 113 -18.01 12.74 -5.59
C TRP A 113 -17.44 14.14 -5.74
N ALA A 114 -17.35 14.86 -4.63
CA ALA A 114 -16.66 16.13 -4.53
C ALA A 114 -15.67 16.10 -3.35
N ASN A 115 -14.45 16.54 -3.61
CA ASN A 115 -13.36 16.53 -2.65
C ASN A 115 -12.84 17.95 -2.45
N PHE A 116 -12.65 18.36 -1.20
CA PHE A 116 -12.18 19.68 -0.83
C PHE A 116 -11.05 19.59 0.18
N ALA A 117 -10.07 20.47 0.07
CA ALA A 117 -9.04 20.63 1.08
C ALA A 117 -8.67 22.12 1.21
N VAL A 118 -8.38 22.56 2.43
CA VAL A 118 -7.84 23.88 2.70
C VAL A 118 -6.35 23.88 2.38
N GLN A 119 -5.85 24.94 1.76
CA GLN A 119 -4.45 25.10 1.42
C GLN A 119 -3.57 25.06 2.67
N ASP A 120 -2.41 24.44 2.56
CA ASP A 120 -1.41 24.35 3.64
C ASP A 120 -1.05 25.74 4.17
N GLY A 121 -1.11 25.92 5.50
CA GLY A 121 -0.85 27.19 6.17
C GLY A 121 -2.03 28.17 6.17
N LYS A 122 -3.22 27.77 5.65
CA LYS A 122 -4.46 28.56 5.75
C LYS A 122 -5.32 28.08 6.91
N ASP A 123 -6.18 28.99 7.40
CA ASP A 123 -7.14 28.65 8.43
C ASP A 123 -8.23 27.72 7.88
N ALA A 124 -8.63 26.73 8.66
CA ALA A 124 -9.74 25.86 8.34
C ALA A 124 -11.04 26.67 8.16
N VAL A 125 -11.93 26.22 7.26
CA VAL A 125 -13.16 26.92 6.95
C VAL A 125 -14.10 26.89 8.16
N ASN A 126 -14.50 28.09 8.63
CA ASN A 126 -15.43 28.23 9.74
C ASN A 126 -16.89 28.07 9.25
N LEU A 127 -17.57 27.03 9.73
CA LEU A 127 -18.94 26.69 9.36
C LEU A 127 -20.01 27.22 10.33
N THR A 128 -19.65 28.12 11.23
CA THR A 128 -20.57 28.63 12.24
C THR A 128 -21.49 29.76 11.74
N ALA A 129 -21.22 30.33 10.56
CA ALA A 129 -22.05 31.38 9.99
C ALA A 129 -23.38 30.81 9.47
N PRO A 130 -24.52 31.51 9.66
CA PRO A 130 -25.79 31.10 9.09
C PRO A 130 -25.75 31.07 7.55
N LYS A 131 -26.38 30.06 6.96
CA LYS A 131 -26.45 29.86 5.52
C LYS A 131 -27.89 29.68 5.09
N THR A 132 -28.28 30.39 4.03
CA THR A 132 -29.61 30.25 3.44
C THR A 132 -29.53 29.46 2.15
N VAL A 133 -30.29 28.38 2.07
CA VAL A 133 -30.47 27.57 0.87
C VAL A 133 -31.96 27.52 0.55
N GLY A 134 -32.34 28.12 -0.56
CA GLY A 134 -33.75 28.31 -0.89
C GLY A 134 -34.44 29.20 0.15
N VAL A 135 -35.57 28.73 0.67
CA VAL A 135 -36.35 29.45 1.71
C VAL A 135 -35.89 29.13 3.14
N ASN A 136 -34.97 28.17 3.29
CA ASN A 136 -34.52 27.69 4.60
C ASN A 136 -33.19 28.34 5.00
N THR A 137 -33.12 28.89 6.23
CA THR A 137 -31.88 29.38 6.81
C THR A 137 -31.37 28.37 7.84
N PHE A 138 -30.20 27.86 7.58
CA PHE A 138 -29.53 26.91 8.46
C PHE A 138 -28.48 27.66 9.28
N THR A 139 -28.52 27.48 10.58
CA THR A 139 -27.48 27.96 11.51
C THR A 139 -26.45 26.87 11.71
N LYS A 140 -25.17 27.21 11.62
CA LYS A 140 -24.04 26.26 11.77
C LYS A 140 -24.01 25.17 10.66
N THR A 141 -24.43 25.53 9.45
CA THR A 141 -24.54 24.61 8.33
C THR A 141 -23.82 25.19 7.11
N ALA A 142 -23.09 24.38 6.37
CA ALA A 142 -22.48 24.75 5.11
C ALA A 142 -22.96 23.83 3.98
N VAL A 143 -23.02 24.36 2.76
CA VAL A 143 -23.15 23.54 1.57
C VAL A 143 -21.80 22.92 1.27
N LEU A 144 -21.67 21.60 1.40
CA LEU A 144 -20.44 20.88 1.06
C LEU A 144 -20.26 20.76 -0.44
N ALA A 145 -21.32 20.37 -1.13
CA ALA A 145 -21.33 20.25 -2.59
C ALA A 145 -22.73 20.39 -3.12
N THR A 146 -22.85 20.82 -4.39
CA THR A 146 -24.10 20.83 -5.14
C THR A 146 -23.91 20.02 -6.41
N PHE A 147 -24.70 18.98 -6.58
CA PHE A 147 -24.65 18.04 -7.70
C PHE A 147 -25.83 18.32 -8.65
N GLY A 148 -25.56 18.37 -9.95
CA GLY A 148 -26.58 18.51 -10.98
C GLY A 148 -27.00 17.17 -11.57
N PHE A 149 -28.28 17.08 -11.94
CA PHE A 149 -28.86 15.89 -12.55
C PHE A 149 -29.86 16.26 -13.65
N LYS A 150 -29.99 15.35 -14.63
CA LYS A 150 -31.03 15.34 -15.64
C LYS A 150 -31.93 14.13 -15.44
N ILE A 151 -33.23 14.30 -15.52
CA ILE A 151 -34.20 13.21 -15.47
C ILE A 151 -34.24 12.52 -16.83
N VAL A 152 -33.96 11.21 -16.88
CA VAL A 152 -33.96 10.42 -18.13
C VAL A 152 -35.03 9.33 -18.14
N GLY A 153 -35.72 9.12 -17.03
CA GLY A 153 -36.79 8.13 -16.93
C GLY A 153 -37.85 8.51 -15.91
N ALA A 154 -39.07 8.04 -16.11
CA ALA A 154 -40.17 8.21 -15.14
C ALA A 154 -39.95 7.34 -13.89
N GLY A 155 -40.59 7.74 -12.78
CA GLY A 155 -40.54 7.01 -11.51
C GLY A 155 -39.91 7.80 -10.37
N ALA A 156 -39.81 7.18 -9.23
CA ALA A 156 -39.22 7.78 -8.04
C ALA A 156 -37.70 8.01 -8.22
N VAL A 157 -37.26 9.25 -7.97
CA VAL A 157 -35.86 9.61 -7.92
C VAL A 157 -35.38 9.46 -6.48
N THR A 158 -34.32 8.67 -6.27
CA THR A 158 -33.77 8.45 -4.94
C THR A 158 -32.33 8.88 -4.85
N PHE A 159 -31.97 9.42 -3.70
CA PHE A 159 -30.60 9.79 -3.34
C PHE A 159 -30.23 9.22 -1.97
N SER A 160 -28.97 8.90 -1.81
CA SER A 160 -28.37 8.63 -0.51
C SER A 160 -26.94 9.16 -0.50
N LEU A 161 -26.40 9.42 0.69
CA LEU A 161 -24.96 9.66 0.78
C LEU A 161 -24.22 8.38 0.40
N ALA A 162 -23.15 8.53 -0.38
CA ALA A 162 -22.29 7.40 -0.73
C ALA A 162 -21.38 7.03 0.43
N ASP A 163 -21.14 5.74 0.62
CA ASP A 163 -20.25 5.20 1.64
C ASP A 163 -18.79 5.24 1.14
N SER A 164 -17.82 5.23 2.06
CA SER A 164 -16.40 5.16 1.74
C SER A 164 -16.01 3.98 0.83
N LYS A 165 -16.73 2.87 0.93
CA LYS A 165 -16.55 1.70 0.05
C LYS A 165 -17.01 1.95 -1.40
N ASP A 166 -17.86 2.93 -1.63
CA ASP A 166 -18.33 3.33 -2.96
C ASP A 166 -17.31 4.28 -3.64
N ALA A 167 -16.39 4.90 -2.88
CA ALA A 167 -15.33 5.74 -3.41
C ALA A 167 -14.24 4.92 -4.11
N ASP A 168 -13.56 5.53 -5.06
CA ASP A 168 -12.32 4.97 -5.56
C ASP A 168 -11.23 5.10 -4.48
N SER A 169 -10.71 3.95 -4.02
CA SER A 169 -9.77 3.87 -2.90
C SER A 169 -8.46 4.66 -3.10
N ALA A 170 -8.12 5.02 -4.35
CA ALA A 170 -6.95 5.85 -4.63
C ALA A 170 -7.18 7.34 -4.33
N TYR A 171 -8.44 7.77 -4.24
CA TYR A 171 -8.82 9.17 -4.09
C TYR A 171 -9.64 9.42 -2.82
N TYR A 172 -9.81 8.42 -1.99
CA TYR A 172 -10.53 8.57 -0.74
C TYR A 172 -9.82 9.55 0.18
N LEU A 173 -10.53 10.61 0.57
CA LEU A 173 -10.10 11.61 1.53
C LEU A 173 -11.04 11.57 2.73
N GLU A 174 -10.51 11.27 3.89
CA GLU A 174 -11.27 11.35 5.14
C GLU A 174 -11.57 12.81 5.50
N THR A 175 -12.75 13.05 6.06
CA THR A 175 -13.11 14.39 6.55
C THR A 175 -12.22 14.74 7.73
N ILE A 176 -11.52 15.88 7.61
CA ILE A 176 -10.61 16.40 8.64
C ILE A 176 -11.19 17.68 9.19
N ALA A 177 -11.51 17.68 10.48
CA ALA A 177 -11.95 18.87 11.21
C ALA A 177 -10.85 19.34 12.14
N ASN A 178 -10.61 20.66 12.15
CA ASN A 178 -9.63 21.29 13.02
C ASN A 178 -10.24 22.51 13.72
N GLY A 179 -9.96 22.67 15.00
CA GLY A 179 -10.43 23.81 15.81
C GLY A 179 -9.65 25.11 15.64
N GLY A 180 -8.81 25.26 14.61
CA GLY A 180 -7.97 26.44 14.39
C GLY A 180 -7.17 26.35 13.11
N LYS A 181 -5.86 26.45 13.18
CA LYS A 181 -4.96 26.31 12.03
C LYS A 181 -4.76 24.85 11.67
N VAL A 182 -4.43 24.57 10.41
CA VAL A 182 -4.15 23.22 9.89
C VAL A 182 -2.78 22.72 10.42
N GLU A 183 -2.60 22.68 11.74
CA GLU A 183 -1.37 22.18 12.38
C GLU A 183 -1.59 20.85 13.14
N GLU A 184 -2.86 20.52 13.48
CA GLU A 184 -3.22 19.25 14.10
C GLU A 184 -4.47 18.67 13.42
N TYR A 185 -4.33 17.55 12.78
CA TYR A 185 -5.42 16.86 12.07
C TYR A 185 -6.13 15.90 13.01
N LYS A 186 -7.45 16.08 13.20
CA LYS A 186 -8.33 15.06 13.77
C LYS A 186 -9.19 14.50 12.65
N THR A 187 -9.01 13.24 12.34
CA THR A 187 -9.81 12.52 11.37
C THR A 187 -11.14 12.10 12.00
N TYR A 188 -12.24 12.45 11.33
CA TYR A 188 -13.58 12.01 11.71
C TYR A 188 -14.17 11.20 10.56
N THR A 189 -14.52 9.96 10.84
CA THR A 189 -15.35 9.17 9.94
C THR A 189 -16.81 9.51 10.23
N ALA A 190 -17.57 9.93 9.24
CA ALA A 190 -19.00 10.16 9.42
C ALA A 190 -19.68 8.82 9.79
N THR A 191 -20.20 8.74 11.01
CA THR A 191 -20.76 7.49 11.56
C THR A 191 -22.29 7.42 11.44
N SER A 192 -22.96 8.46 10.97
CA SER A 192 -24.40 8.47 10.79
C SER A 192 -24.82 9.32 9.60
N TYR A 193 -25.55 8.72 8.70
CA TYR A 193 -26.24 9.39 7.61
C TYR A 193 -27.73 9.42 7.93
N SER A 194 -28.30 10.59 8.08
CA SER A 194 -29.76 10.73 8.14
C SER A 194 -30.25 11.40 6.86
N GLY A 195 -31.02 10.67 6.07
CA GLY A 195 -31.79 11.20 4.99
C GLY A 195 -31.54 10.52 3.65
N SER A 196 -32.49 9.67 3.27
CA SER A 196 -32.79 9.42 1.86
C SER A 196 -34.01 10.27 1.52
N THR A 197 -33.93 11.07 0.45
CA THR A 197 -35.11 11.77 -0.07
C THR A 197 -35.49 11.09 -1.38
N SER A 198 -36.71 10.58 -1.46
CA SER A 198 -37.30 10.13 -2.73
C SER A 198 -38.24 11.20 -3.25
N LEU A 199 -38.06 11.59 -4.49
CA LEU A 199 -38.98 12.49 -5.20
C LEU A 199 -39.69 11.64 -6.26
N ASP A 200 -41.02 11.59 -6.17
CA ASP A 200 -41.84 10.94 -7.20
C ASP A 200 -42.09 11.95 -8.35
N PHE A 201 -41.52 11.66 -9.50
CA PHE A 201 -41.82 12.43 -10.71
C PHE A 201 -42.93 11.71 -11.48
N MET A 202 -44.11 12.29 -11.46
CA MET A 202 -45.23 11.81 -12.28
C MET A 202 -45.02 12.33 -13.69
N GLY A 203 -44.68 11.44 -14.64
CA GLY A 203 -44.70 11.76 -16.05
C GLY A 203 -46.09 12.29 -16.45
N LYS A 204 -46.14 13.26 -17.35
CA LYS A 204 -47.40 13.74 -17.92
C LYS A 204 -48.18 12.56 -18.51
N ASN A 205 -49.26 12.14 -17.83
CA ASN A 205 -50.26 11.27 -18.40
C ASN A 205 -51.21 12.15 -19.24
N GLU A 206 -50.92 12.34 -20.50
CA GLU A 206 -51.95 12.72 -21.46
C GLU A 206 -52.72 11.43 -21.78
N ASN A 207 -53.96 11.33 -21.27
CA ASN A 207 -54.89 10.28 -21.65
C ASN A 207 -55.28 10.48 -23.13
N ILE A 208 -54.45 9.90 -24.01
CA ILE A 208 -54.85 9.66 -25.40
C ILE A 208 -55.36 8.21 -25.40
N ALA A 209 -56.64 8.02 -25.77
CA ALA A 209 -57.17 6.71 -26.03
C ALA A 209 -56.36 6.09 -27.17
N SER A 210 -55.39 5.24 -26.86
CA SER A 210 -54.53 4.61 -27.85
C SER A 210 -55.22 3.37 -28.42
N THR A 211 -55.12 3.22 -29.74
CA THR A 211 -55.45 1.98 -30.41
C THR A 211 -54.51 0.88 -29.88
N LYS A 212 -55.07 -0.25 -29.50
CA LYS A 212 -54.24 -1.39 -29.02
C LYS A 212 -54.08 -2.43 -30.10
N TYR A 213 -52.89 -2.94 -30.18
CA TYR A 213 -52.50 -4.05 -31.07
C TYR A 213 -52.04 -5.28 -30.27
N THR A 214 -52.49 -6.46 -30.71
CA THR A 214 -52.05 -7.73 -30.14
C THR A 214 -50.82 -8.18 -30.88
N VAL A 215 -49.71 -8.37 -30.13
CA VAL A 215 -48.48 -9.00 -30.65
C VAL A 215 -48.26 -10.35 -29.98
N LYS A 216 -48.06 -11.38 -30.83
CA LYS A 216 -47.96 -12.76 -30.42
C LYS A 216 -46.66 -13.36 -30.89
N PHE A 217 -45.96 -14.05 -30.00
CA PHE A 217 -44.73 -14.80 -30.29
C PHE A 217 -44.98 -16.30 -30.09
N VAL A 218 -44.63 -17.08 -31.08
CA VAL A 218 -44.89 -18.54 -31.15
C VAL A 218 -43.58 -19.27 -31.27
N GLY A 219 -43.38 -20.32 -30.48
CA GLY A 219 -42.20 -21.18 -30.57
C GLY A 219 -42.21 -22.09 -31.80
N ALA A 220 -41.06 -22.64 -32.17
CA ALA A 220 -40.91 -23.58 -33.30
C ALA A 220 -41.77 -24.85 -33.18
N ASN A 221 -42.25 -25.18 -31.96
CA ASN A 221 -43.17 -26.27 -31.70
C ASN A 221 -44.64 -25.84 -31.75
N GLY A 222 -44.94 -24.63 -32.12
CA GLY A 222 -46.29 -24.07 -32.18
C GLY A 222 -46.86 -23.57 -30.85
N ALA A 223 -46.10 -23.67 -29.76
CA ALA A 223 -46.54 -23.17 -28.46
C ALA A 223 -46.40 -21.65 -28.39
N VAL A 224 -47.35 -20.96 -27.73
CA VAL A 224 -47.26 -19.51 -27.51
C VAL A 224 -46.20 -19.22 -26.45
N ILE A 225 -45.18 -18.41 -26.84
CA ILE A 225 -44.14 -17.94 -25.93
C ILE A 225 -44.67 -16.75 -25.16
N SER A 226 -45.25 -15.77 -25.86
CA SER A 226 -45.89 -14.61 -25.22
C SER A 226 -46.96 -14.05 -26.16
N GLU A 227 -48.02 -13.46 -25.55
CA GLU A 227 -49.09 -12.74 -26.26
C GLU A 227 -49.48 -11.56 -25.37
N ALA A 228 -49.40 -10.36 -25.88
CA ALA A 228 -49.71 -9.13 -25.14
C ALA A 228 -50.33 -8.07 -26.02
N GLU A 229 -51.16 -7.24 -25.43
CA GLU A 229 -51.71 -6.01 -26.07
C GLU A 229 -50.78 -4.84 -25.78
N TYR A 230 -50.46 -4.11 -26.82
CA TYR A 230 -49.64 -2.89 -26.77
C TYR A 230 -50.44 -1.71 -27.31
N GLU A 231 -50.24 -0.54 -26.71
CA GLU A 231 -50.76 0.69 -27.27
C GLU A 231 -50.06 1.07 -28.57
N GLU A 232 -50.72 1.79 -29.47
CA GLU A 232 -50.11 2.22 -30.71
C GLU A 232 -48.83 3.02 -30.46
N GLY A 233 -47.72 2.62 -31.07
CA GLY A 233 -46.42 3.23 -30.87
C GLY A 233 -45.69 2.74 -29.62
N ALA A 234 -46.28 1.88 -28.80
CA ALA A 234 -45.59 1.31 -27.63
C ALA A 234 -44.48 0.32 -28.04
N THR A 235 -43.43 0.32 -27.23
CA THR A 235 -42.31 -0.61 -27.43
C THR A 235 -42.76 -2.07 -27.19
N VAL A 236 -42.55 -2.92 -28.19
CA VAL A 236 -42.83 -4.35 -28.12
C VAL A 236 -41.68 -5.06 -27.41
N THR A 237 -42.01 -5.78 -26.35
CA THR A 237 -41.05 -6.65 -25.70
C THR A 237 -40.92 -7.94 -26.49
N VAL A 238 -39.80 -8.09 -27.19
CA VAL A 238 -39.49 -9.32 -27.92
C VAL A 238 -38.92 -10.33 -26.95
N PRO A 239 -39.54 -11.50 -26.78
CA PRO A 239 -38.99 -12.53 -25.92
C PRO A 239 -37.73 -13.15 -26.53
N ASP A 240 -36.86 -13.62 -25.66
CA ASP A 240 -35.68 -14.37 -26.10
C ASP A 240 -36.11 -15.63 -26.86
N LEU A 241 -35.40 -15.90 -27.95
CA LEU A 241 -35.54 -17.17 -28.66
C LEU A 241 -35.00 -18.31 -27.78
N PRO A 242 -35.51 -19.55 -27.95
CA PRO A 242 -34.94 -20.70 -27.30
C PRO A 242 -33.44 -20.78 -27.56
N LYS A 243 -32.67 -21.15 -26.55
CA LYS A 243 -31.24 -21.42 -26.74
C LYS A 243 -31.06 -22.58 -27.71
N ALA A 244 -29.98 -22.50 -28.49
CA ALA A 244 -29.60 -23.59 -29.37
C ALA A 244 -29.52 -24.91 -28.58
N GLU A 245 -30.10 -25.97 -29.10
CA GLU A 245 -30.18 -27.28 -28.45
C GLU A 245 -29.56 -28.39 -29.28
N LYS A 246 -28.90 -29.35 -28.61
CA LYS A 246 -28.35 -30.54 -29.24
C LYS A 246 -29.51 -31.42 -29.73
N ILE A 247 -29.48 -31.80 -31.02
CA ILE A 247 -30.43 -32.74 -31.62
C ILE A 247 -29.78 -34.11 -32.00
N SER A 248 -28.47 -34.11 -32.19
CA SER A 248 -27.69 -35.33 -32.42
C SER A 248 -26.23 -35.09 -31.98
N ASP A 249 -25.36 -36.10 -32.12
CA ASP A 249 -23.93 -35.93 -31.86
C ASP A 249 -23.20 -35.08 -32.91
N THR A 250 -23.85 -34.79 -34.02
CA THR A 250 -23.30 -34.00 -35.11
C THR A 250 -24.00 -32.65 -35.32
N GLN A 251 -25.22 -32.50 -34.82
CA GLN A 251 -26.06 -31.35 -35.14
C GLN A 251 -26.78 -30.76 -33.89
N HIS A 252 -27.06 -29.48 -33.99
CA HIS A 252 -27.90 -28.70 -33.06
C HIS A 252 -28.91 -27.85 -33.86
N ASN A 253 -30.02 -27.48 -33.19
CA ASN A 253 -30.92 -26.49 -33.71
C ASN A 253 -30.46 -25.08 -33.26
N THR A 254 -30.53 -24.12 -34.18
CA THR A 254 -30.55 -22.69 -33.91
C THR A 254 -31.95 -22.16 -34.18
N TYR A 255 -32.32 -21.03 -33.59
CA TYR A 255 -33.63 -20.46 -33.73
C TYR A 255 -33.53 -19.03 -34.23
N ALA A 256 -34.42 -18.63 -35.11
CA ALA A 256 -34.62 -17.28 -35.58
C ALA A 256 -36.13 -17.01 -35.72
N TRP A 257 -36.53 -15.75 -35.65
CA TRP A 257 -37.89 -15.40 -36.02
C TRP A 257 -38.09 -15.55 -37.52
N ASP A 258 -39.27 -16.00 -37.94
CA ASP A 258 -39.66 -16.11 -39.37
C ASP A 258 -39.63 -14.75 -40.05
N THR A 259 -39.88 -13.69 -39.33
CA THR A 259 -39.79 -12.29 -39.75
C THR A 259 -39.22 -11.49 -38.58
N GLU A 260 -38.35 -10.51 -38.85
CA GLU A 260 -37.76 -9.63 -37.80
C GLU A 260 -38.90 -8.93 -37.02
N PRO A 261 -38.98 -9.13 -35.70
CA PRO A 261 -40.03 -8.49 -34.90
C PRO A 261 -39.93 -6.97 -34.89
N ALA A 262 -41.03 -6.32 -35.14
CA ALA A 262 -41.10 -4.86 -35.00
C ALA A 262 -40.96 -4.45 -33.53
N LEU A 263 -40.09 -3.47 -33.25
CA LEU A 263 -39.84 -2.96 -31.89
C LEU A 263 -40.92 -2.01 -31.38
N THR A 264 -41.85 -1.63 -32.24
CA THR A 264 -43.01 -0.76 -31.94
C THR A 264 -44.30 -1.37 -32.46
N ALA A 265 -45.37 -1.30 -31.68
CA ALA A 265 -46.65 -1.84 -32.05
C ALA A 265 -47.41 -0.87 -33.00
N THR A 266 -47.49 -1.24 -34.28
CA THR A 266 -48.20 -0.46 -35.31
C THR A 266 -49.34 -1.24 -35.98
N ALA A 267 -49.45 -2.53 -35.72
CA ALA A 267 -50.49 -3.45 -36.20
C ALA A 267 -50.47 -4.77 -35.35
N ASN A 268 -51.55 -5.57 -35.45
CA ASN A 268 -51.54 -6.92 -34.95
C ASN A 268 -50.47 -7.74 -35.69
N ALA A 269 -49.62 -8.47 -34.96
CA ALA A 269 -48.54 -9.26 -35.52
C ALA A 269 -48.39 -10.61 -34.84
N THR A 270 -47.95 -11.61 -35.58
CA THR A 270 -47.54 -12.91 -35.04
C THR A 270 -46.17 -13.23 -35.61
N TYR A 271 -45.22 -13.52 -34.74
CA TYR A 271 -43.86 -13.91 -35.08
C TYR A 271 -43.64 -15.36 -34.62
N THR A 272 -43.13 -16.21 -35.55
CA THR A 272 -42.94 -17.62 -35.27
C THR A 272 -41.45 -17.96 -35.27
N ALA A 273 -40.96 -18.59 -34.22
CA ALA A 273 -39.60 -19.09 -34.20
C ALA A 273 -39.43 -20.26 -35.19
N VAL A 274 -38.41 -20.23 -36.00
CA VAL A 274 -38.05 -21.29 -36.94
C VAL A 274 -36.77 -21.94 -36.46
N ALA A 275 -36.82 -23.28 -36.33
CA ALA A 275 -35.65 -24.10 -36.00
C ALA A 275 -34.86 -24.46 -37.27
N THR A 276 -33.56 -24.24 -37.27
CA THR A 276 -32.65 -24.64 -38.33
C THR A 276 -31.61 -25.59 -37.77
N ALA A 277 -31.49 -26.78 -38.37
CA ALA A 277 -30.47 -27.76 -37.97
C ALA A 277 -29.11 -27.39 -38.58
N GLU A 278 -28.12 -27.23 -37.77
CA GLU A 278 -26.73 -26.94 -38.15
C GLU A 278 -25.77 -27.96 -37.54
N ASN A 279 -24.60 -28.15 -38.17
CA ASN A 279 -23.54 -28.96 -37.59
C ASN A 279 -22.93 -28.24 -36.36
N HIS A 280 -22.49 -29.03 -35.36
CA HIS A 280 -21.81 -28.46 -34.18
C HIS A 280 -20.57 -27.66 -34.59
N LYS A 281 -20.42 -26.47 -34.02
CA LYS A 281 -19.23 -25.62 -34.13
C LYS A 281 -18.39 -25.81 -32.87
N TRP A 282 -17.49 -26.76 -32.90
CA TRP A 282 -16.63 -27.09 -31.78
C TRP A 282 -15.61 -25.98 -31.54
N ASN A 283 -15.34 -25.68 -30.24
CA ASN A 283 -14.23 -24.81 -29.84
C ASN A 283 -12.87 -25.50 -30.14
N ALA A 284 -11.76 -24.83 -29.77
CA ALA A 284 -10.41 -25.37 -29.93
C ALA A 284 -10.13 -26.62 -29.05
N GLY A 285 -11.07 -26.96 -28.15
CA GLY A 285 -10.93 -28.05 -27.18
C GLY A 285 -10.13 -27.62 -25.95
N GLU A 286 -10.57 -28.06 -24.78
CA GLU A 286 -9.88 -27.88 -23.50
C GLU A 286 -9.28 -29.21 -23.08
N LYS A 287 -7.98 -29.20 -22.79
CA LYS A 287 -7.32 -30.40 -22.30
C LYS A 287 -7.69 -30.65 -20.85
N GLN A 288 -7.96 -31.90 -20.53
CA GLN A 288 -8.33 -32.37 -19.23
C GLN A 288 -7.15 -33.07 -18.55
N ASP A 289 -7.17 -33.16 -17.22
CA ASP A 289 -6.12 -33.79 -16.41
C ASP A 289 -5.89 -35.27 -16.76
N ASP A 290 -6.88 -35.94 -17.31
CA ASP A 290 -6.79 -37.33 -17.78
C ASP A 290 -6.18 -37.46 -19.20
N GLY A 291 -5.75 -36.31 -19.77
CA GLY A 291 -5.16 -36.25 -21.11
C GLY A 291 -6.16 -36.26 -22.25
N SER A 292 -7.45 -36.32 -21.98
CA SER A 292 -8.48 -36.14 -22.98
C SER A 292 -8.62 -34.66 -23.38
N THR A 293 -9.19 -34.42 -24.55
CA THR A 293 -9.56 -33.04 -24.96
C THR A 293 -11.06 -32.96 -25.01
N LEU A 294 -11.60 -32.08 -24.19
CA LEU A 294 -13.04 -31.77 -24.13
C LEU A 294 -13.34 -30.64 -25.13
N TYR A 295 -14.15 -30.93 -26.10
CA TYR A 295 -14.66 -29.95 -27.04
C TYR A 295 -16.08 -29.55 -26.63
N THR A 296 -16.33 -28.25 -26.63
CA THR A 296 -17.67 -27.71 -26.38
C THR A 296 -18.17 -27.00 -27.63
N CYS A 297 -19.38 -27.32 -28.05
CA CYS A 297 -20.01 -26.59 -29.14
C CYS A 297 -20.25 -25.13 -28.70
N THR A 298 -19.71 -24.16 -29.42
CA THR A 298 -19.80 -22.73 -29.13
C THR A 298 -21.22 -22.17 -29.29
N VAL A 299 -22.12 -22.96 -29.89
CA VAL A 299 -23.50 -22.56 -30.15
C VAL A 299 -24.49 -23.17 -29.14
N CYS A 300 -24.47 -24.50 -28.95
CA CYS A 300 -25.46 -25.19 -28.13
C CYS A 300 -24.90 -25.70 -26.77
N GLY A 301 -23.60 -25.57 -26.53
CA GLY A 301 -22.97 -26.07 -25.30
C GLY A 301 -22.81 -27.58 -25.20
N ALA A 302 -23.18 -28.35 -26.25
CA ALA A 302 -22.95 -29.79 -26.28
C ALA A 302 -21.45 -30.11 -26.22
N THR A 303 -21.09 -31.18 -25.52
CA THR A 303 -19.70 -31.58 -25.35
C THR A 303 -19.39 -32.89 -26.01
N LYS A 304 -18.17 -33.07 -26.53
CA LYS A 304 -17.57 -34.33 -26.89
C LYS A 304 -16.17 -34.42 -26.32
N SER A 305 -15.75 -35.62 -25.95
CA SER A 305 -14.38 -35.86 -25.50
C SER A 305 -13.64 -36.72 -26.49
N GLU A 306 -12.42 -36.34 -26.82
CA GLU A 306 -11.49 -37.15 -27.60
C GLU A 306 -10.38 -37.63 -26.67
N THR A 307 -10.12 -38.94 -26.64
CA THR A 307 -9.09 -39.52 -25.78
C THR A 307 -7.71 -39.02 -26.19
N GLY A 308 -7.03 -38.36 -25.26
CA GLY A 308 -5.63 -37.98 -25.40
C GLY A 308 -4.73 -38.88 -24.54
N HIS A 309 -3.45 -38.60 -24.54
CA HIS A 309 -2.57 -39.23 -23.55
C HIS A 309 -2.70 -38.53 -22.19
N VAL A 310 -2.49 -39.28 -21.13
CA VAL A 310 -2.40 -38.73 -19.78
C VAL A 310 -1.12 -37.92 -19.67
N HIS A 311 -1.24 -36.63 -19.28
CA HIS A 311 -0.07 -35.79 -19.13
C HIS A 311 0.70 -36.17 -17.85
N SER A 312 2.00 -36.37 -17.99
CA SER A 312 2.95 -36.44 -16.89
C SER A 312 3.57 -35.06 -16.70
N TRP A 313 2.90 -34.23 -15.91
CA TRP A 313 3.34 -32.85 -15.67
C TRP A 313 4.57 -32.83 -14.76
N GLY A 314 5.56 -32.02 -15.13
CA GLY A 314 6.65 -31.63 -14.25
C GLY A 314 6.25 -30.60 -13.23
N GLU A 315 7.21 -30.15 -12.43
CA GLU A 315 7.02 -29.11 -11.43
C GLU A 315 6.70 -27.75 -12.06
N TRP A 316 5.94 -26.92 -11.32
CA TRP A 316 5.68 -25.55 -11.72
C TRP A 316 6.92 -24.69 -11.58
N THR A 317 7.25 -23.93 -12.59
CA THR A 317 8.35 -22.96 -12.60
C THR A 317 7.80 -21.56 -12.81
N TYR A 318 8.10 -20.65 -11.92
CA TYR A 318 7.72 -19.24 -12.04
C TYR A 318 8.53 -18.56 -13.15
N ASN A 319 7.88 -17.76 -13.98
CA ASN A 319 8.48 -17.17 -15.17
C ASN A 319 9.18 -15.83 -14.90
N GLY A 320 8.95 -15.20 -13.73
CA GLY A 320 9.52 -13.90 -13.40
C GLY A 320 8.97 -12.74 -14.23
N ASP A 321 7.79 -12.91 -14.83
CA ASP A 321 7.16 -12.00 -15.80
C ASP A 321 6.14 -11.03 -15.17
N ALA A 322 6.16 -10.91 -13.83
CA ALA A 322 5.35 -9.95 -13.11
C ALA A 322 5.80 -8.51 -13.42
N GLU A 323 4.85 -7.61 -13.62
CA GLU A 323 5.11 -6.20 -13.92
C GLU A 323 4.46 -5.31 -12.87
N TYR A 324 5.08 -4.15 -12.61
CA TYR A 324 4.57 -3.19 -11.67
C TYR A 324 4.83 -1.75 -12.14
N THR A 325 3.78 -0.99 -12.28
CA THR A 325 3.85 0.46 -12.50
C THR A 325 3.42 1.22 -11.24
N SER A 326 2.33 0.78 -10.60
CA SER A 326 1.83 1.33 -9.34
C SER A 326 1.01 0.27 -8.60
N ALA A 327 0.58 0.54 -7.36
CA ALA A 327 -0.28 -0.38 -6.61
C ALA A 327 -1.63 -0.69 -7.29
N LYS A 328 -2.06 0.17 -8.21
CA LYS A 328 -3.30 0.00 -8.99
C LYS A 328 -3.06 -0.51 -10.41
N VAL A 329 -1.82 -0.44 -10.88
CA VAL A 329 -1.44 -0.86 -12.24
C VAL A 329 -0.27 -1.83 -12.13
N TYR A 330 -0.59 -3.08 -12.09
CA TYR A 330 0.37 -4.17 -12.04
C TYR A 330 -0.19 -5.39 -12.79
N LYS A 331 0.70 -6.30 -13.14
CA LYS A 331 0.37 -7.59 -13.73
C LYS A 331 1.04 -8.67 -12.90
N ASP A 332 0.26 -9.61 -12.43
CA ASP A 332 0.78 -10.80 -11.77
C ASP A 332 1.54 -11.68 -12.77
N GLY A 333 2.61 -12.26 -12.30
CA GLY A 333 3.44 -13.14 -13.08
C GLY A 333 2.80 -14.51 -13.24
N THR A 334 3.35 -15.28 -14.15
CA THR A 334 2.88 -16.63 -14.48
C THR A 334 3.87 -17.71 -14.05
N ALA A 335 3.37 -18.90 -13.84
CA ALA A 335 4.18 -20.09 -13.73
C ALA A 335 3.79 -21.07 -14.85
N THR A 336 4.78 -21.79 -15.34
CA THR A 336 4.60 -22.82 -16.38
C THR A 336 5.07 -24.17 -15.88
N ARG A 337 4.44 -25.24 -16.39
CA ARG A 337 4.93 -26.60 -16.26
C ARG A 337 4.87 -27.30 -17.62
N ARG A 338 5.67 -28.30 -17.79
CA ARG A 338 5.78 -29.04 -19.05
C ARG A 338 5.49 -30.51 -18.84
N CYS A 339 4.73 -31.09 -19.75
CA CYS A 339 4.52 -32.52 -19.78
C CYS A 339 5.80 -33.24 -20.25
N ALA A 340 6.28 -34.21 -19.47
CA ALA A 340 7.48 -34.97 -19.77
C ALA A 340 7.33 -35.85 -21.02
N THR A 341 6.10 -36.25 -21.36
CA THR A 341 5.79 -37.17 -22.44
C THR A 341 5.60 -36.47 -23.79
N CYS A 342 4.78 -35.40 -23.83
CA CYS A 342 4.43 -34.73 -25.10
C CYS A 342 5.10 -33.37 -25.29
N GLY A 343 5.71 -32.83 -24.24
CA GLY A 343 6.34 -31.51 -24.26
C GLY A 343 5.37 -30.32 -24.20
N GLU A 344 4.08 -30.57 -24.06
CA GLU A 344 3.08 -29.53 -23.94
C GLU A 344 3.29 -28.73 -22.66
N THR A 345 2.98 -27.45 -22.70
CA THR A 345 3.13 -26.54 -21.56
C THR A 345 1.78 -26.04 -21.09
N GLU A 346 1.61 -25.99 -19.79
CA GLU A 346 0.49 -25.37 -19.11
C GLU A 346 0.98 -24.14 -18.33
N SER A 347 0.18 -23.09 -18.28
CA SER A 347 0.51 -21.86 -17.58
C SER A 347 -0.63 -21.45 -16.64
N LYS A 348 -0.26 -20.90 -15.49
CA LYS A 348 -1.22 -20.28 -14.57
C LYS A 348 -0.68 -18.97 -14.01
N THR A 349 -1.56 -18.03 -13.68
CA THR A 349 -1.19 -16.79 -13.01
C THR A 349 -0.97 -17.02 -11.51
N ILE A 350 0.08 -16.44 -10.96
CA ILE A 350 0.40 -16.50 -9.53
C ILE A 350 0.05 -15.16 -8.89
N ALA A 351 -1.05 -15.14 -8.16
CA ALA A 351 -1.63 -13.93 -7.57
C ALA A 351 -0.66 -13.20 -6.61
N ASN A 352 -0.73 -11.89 -6.60
CA ASN A 352 0.05 -10.93 -5.80
C ASN A 352 1.55 -10.84 -6.14
N THR A 353 2.05 -11.54 -7.14
CA THR A 353 3.45 -11.45 -7.57
C THR A 353 3.79 -10.08 -8.17
N GLY A 354 2.86 -9.42 -8.84
CA GLY A 354 3.04 -8.05 -9.35
C GLY A 354 3.23 -7.01 -8.24
N LEU A 355 2.85 -7.32 -7.02
CA LEU A 355 2.99 -6.48 -5.84
C LEU A 355 4.16 -6.89 -4.93
N PHE A 356 4.79 -8.05 -5.16
CA PHE A 356 5.84 -8.63 -4.32
C PHE A 356 7.19 -7.96 -4.57
N ARG A 357 7.45 -6.83 -3.91
CA ARG A 357 8.63 -5.98 -4.15
C ARG A 357 9.00 -5.11 -2.95
N ALA A 358 10.24 -4.58 -2.96
CA ALA A 358 10.66 -3.54 -2.02
C ALA A 358 9.87 -2.23 -2.27
N ARG A 359 9.42 -1.58 -1.17
CA ARG A 359 8.61 -0.35 -1.20
C ARG A 359 9.16 0.77 -0.34
N SER A 360 9.84 0.44 0.72
CA SER A 360 10.41 1.40 1.65
C SER A 360 11.78 0.93 2.12
N ALA A 361 12.61 1.90 2.46
CA ALA A 361 13.90 1.63 3.07
C ALA A 361 14.19 2.73 4.10
N ASN A 362 14.76 2.33 5.24
CA ASN A 362 15.29 3.25 6.22
C ASN A 362 16.60 2.71 6.79
N ALA A 363 17.28 3.51 7.59
CA ALA A 363 18.44 3.10 8.35
C ALA A 363 18.17 3.21 9.84
N GLU A 364 18.78 2.33 10.61
CA GLU A 364 18.76 2.28 12.06
C GLU A 364 20.21 2.25 12.57
N PHE A 365 20.47 3.00 13.63
CA PHE A 365 21.80 3.16 14.21
C PHE A 365 21.74 2.88 15.72
N GLY A 366 21.78 1.59 16.06
CA GLY A 366 21.76 1.08 17.42
C GLY A 366 23.02 0.32 17.77
N ALA A 367 22.85 -0.92 18.24
CA ALA A 367 23.95 -1.86 18.44
C ALA A 367 24.59 -2.25 17.10
N GLU A 368 23.80 -2.19 16.05
CA GLU A 368 24.20 -2.49 14.68
C GLU A 368 23.84 -1.31 13.76
N ILE A 369 24.70 -1.03 12.78
CA ILE A 369 24.37 -0.19 11.63
C ILE A 369 23.53 -1.07 10.70
N ARG A 370 22.28 -0.69 10.47
CA ARG A 370 21.31 -1.55 9.84
C ARG A 370 20.52 -0.81 8.78
N MET A 371 20.32 -1.42 7.62
CA MET A 371 19.24 -1.04 6.72
C MET A 371 18.03 -1.92 6.97
N ASN A 372 16.86 -1.33 6.93
CA ASN A 372 15.59 -2.05 7.01
C ASN A 372 14.86 -1.85 5.69
N ILE A 373 14.60 -2.92 4.97
CA ILE A 373 13.92 -2.88 3.68
C ILE A 373 12.50 -3.40 3.89
N GLY A 374 11.53 -2.60 3.51
CA GLY A 374 10.13 -2.86 3.77
C GLY A 374 9.32 -3.17 2.54
N THR A 375 8.37 -4.05 2.73
CA THR A 375 7.23 -4.26 1.84
C THR A 375 5.95 -4.26 2.66
N ARG A 376 4.78 -4.18 2.05
CA ARG A 376 3.52 -4.19 2.81
C ARG A 376 3.30 -5.54 3.47
N THR A 377 2.90 -5.51 4.74
CA THR A 377 2.58 -6.72 5.54
C THR A 377 1.51 -7.58 4.87
N GLU A 378 0.49 -6.95 4.29
CA GLU A 378 -0.56 -7.64 3.54
C GLU A 378 0.01 -8.48 2.38
N GLN A 379 1.03 -7.96 1.69
CA GLN A 379 1.66 -8.67 0.57
C GLN A 379 2.51 -9.84 1.03
N VAL A 380 3.26 -9.67 2.11
CA VAL A 380 4.05 -10.75 2.71
C VAL A 380 3.14 -11.91 3.15
N ASN A 381 2.01 -11.58 3.78
CA ASN A 381 1.05 -12.58 4.26
C ASN A 381 0.32 -13.34 3.14
N ALA A 382 0.44 -12.88 1.88
CA ALA A 382 -0.12 -13.60 0.73
C ALA A 382 0.74 -14.77 0.25
N PHE A 383 1.91 -15.00 0.86
CA PHE A 383 2.86 -16.06 0.50
C PHE A 383 3.08 -17.02 1.69
N ASP A 384 3.39 -18.28 1.39
CA ASP A 384 3.58 -19.33 2.41
C ASP A 384 4.90 -19.16 3.17
N GLU A 385 5.95 -18.74 2.45
CA GLU A 385 7.28 -18.44 2.99
C GLU A 385 7.80 -17.18 2.32
N VAL A 386 8.49 -16.31 3.08
CA VAL A 386 9.08 -15.08 2.53
C VAL A 386 10.47 -14.85 3.10
N TYR A 387 11.35 -14.45 2.21
CA TYR A 387 12.71 -14.04 2.50
C TYR A 387 13.02 -12.71 1.77
N CYS A 388 13.87 -11.92 2.37
CA CYS A 388 14.54 -10.80 1.72
C CYS A 388 16.00 -11.18 1.52
N LYS A 389 16.42 -11.34 0.26
CA LYS A 389 17.81 -11.62 -0.10
C LYS A 389 18.57 -10.33 -0.29
N PHE A 390 19.71 -10.23 0.34
CA PHE A 390 20.67 -9.14 0.20
C PHE A 390 21.94 -9.69 -0.44
N ILE A 391 22.41 -9.06 -1.50
CA ILE A 391 23.64 -9.42 -2.20
C ILE A 391 24.57 -8.20 -2.17
N ARG A 392 25.68 -8.34 -1.50
CA ARG A 392 26.71 -7.33 -1.44
C ARG A 392 27.47 -7.26 -2.77
N GLU A 393 28.18 -6.15 -2.97
CA GLU A 393 29.01 -5.94 -4.17
C GLU A 393 30.12 -6.99 -4.34
N ASP A 394 30.63 -7.56 -3.26
CA ASP A 394 31.61 -8.65 -3.28
C ASP A 394 30.98 -10.06 -3.48
N GLY A 395 29.68 -10.11 -3.74
CA GLY A 395 28.93 -11.33 -4.02
C GLY A 395 28.47 -12.10 -2.79
N VAL A 396 28.71 -11.60 -1.58
CA VAL A 396 28.19 -12.24 -0.37
C VAL A 396 26.67 -12.11 -0.31
N GLU A 397 25.98 -13.22 -0.21
CA GLU A 397 24.53 -13.32 -0.12
C GLU A 397 24.09 -13.53 1.33
N THR A 398 23.00 -12.89 1.70
CA THR A 398 22.35 -13.06 3.01
C THR A 398 20.84 -13.14 2.81
N ASP A 399 20.23 -14.22 3.27
CA ASP A 399 18.78 -14.39 3.28
C ASP A 399 18.24 -14.08 4.68
N VAL A 400 17.34 -13.10 4.73
CA VAL A 400 16.65 -12.74 5.96
C VAL A 400 15.22 -13.29 5.90
N PRO A 401 14.89 -14.32 6.71
CA PRO A 401 13.55 -14.89 6.74
C PRO A 401 12.55 -13.96 7.41
N LEU A 402 11.27 -14.15 7.12
CA LEU A 402 10.16 -13.41 7.74
C LEU A 402 10.20 -13.46 9.27
N SER A 403 10.68 -14.57 9.87
CA SER A 403 10.81 -14.71 11.33
C SER A 403 11.79 -13.70 11.98
N LYS A 404 12.70 -13.13 11.20
CA LYS A 404 13.65 -12.08 11.64
C LYS A 404 13.19 -10.66 11.30
N SER A 405 12.05 -10.51 10.61
CA SER A 405 11.48 -9.21 10.28
C SER A 405 10.71 -8.61 11.46
N ASN A 406 10.41 -7.31 11.36
CA ASN A 406 9.51 -6.64 12.29
C ASN A 406 8.42 -5.88 11.52
N VAL A 407 7.30 -5.62 12.18
CA VAL A 407 6.20 -4.83 11.60
C VAL A 407 6.31 -3.39 12.08
N SER A 408 6.34 -2.45 11.12
CA SER A 408 6.33 -1.03 11.37
C SER A 408 5.20 -0.38 10.57
N GLY A 409 4.13 0.01 11.27
CA GLY A 409 2.89 0.48 10.64
C GLY A 409 2.29 -0.61 9.74
N SER A 410 2.07 -0.30 8.46
CA SER A 410 1.54 -1.25 7.45
C SER A 410 2.63 -2.05 6.72
N ASN A 411 3.91 -1.89 7.12
CA ASN A 411 5.04 -2.53 6.44
C ASN A 411 5.69 -3.60 7.31
N THR A 412 6.12 -4.68 6.69
CA THR A 412 7.04 -5.66 7.23
C THR A 412 8.46 -5.28 6.80
N MET A 413 9.33 -5.06 7.76
CA MET A 413 10.70 -4.57 7.59
C MET A 413 11.69 -5.70 7.81
N PHE A 414 12.54 -5.95 6.84
CA PHE A 414 13.60 -6.96 6.87
C PHE A 414 14.93 -6.27 7.20
N PRO A 415 15.52 -6.57 8.37
CA PRO A 415 16.75 -5.93 8.79
C PRO A 415 17.97 -6.56 8.12
N TYR A 416 18.93 -5.72 7.75
CA TYR A 416 20.22 -6.15 7.22
C TYR A 416 21.35 -5.31 7.83
N GLY A 417 22.29 -5.97 8.47
CA GLY A 417 23.46 -5.33 9.06
C GLY A 417 24.44 -4.86 7.98
N VAL A 418 24.84 -3.60 8.06
CA VAL A 418 25.78 -2.97 7.13
C VAL A 418 27.07 -2.67 7.86
N THR A 419 28.18 -3.20 7.36
CA THR A 419 29.48 -2.86 7.95
C THR A 419 29.84 -1.40 7.64
N PRO A 420 30.51 -0.68 8.56
CA PRO A 420 30.82 0.74 8.37
C PRO A 420 31.49 1.03 7.03
N GLN A 421 32.48 0.24 6.62
CA GLN A 421 33.19 0.41 5.36
C GLN A 421 32.32 0.20 4.12
N SER A 422 31.23 -0.53 4.23
CA SER A 422 30.37 -0.87 3.10
C SER A 422 29.11 0.01 2.95
N MET A 423 28.92 1.02 3.80
CA MET A 423 27.75 1.90 3.74
C MET A 423 27.60 2.63 2.39
N SER A 424 28.72 2.90 1.70
CA SER A 424 28.74 3.50 0.34
C SER A 424 28.73 2.47 -0.79
N SER A 425 28.65 1.18 -0.46
CA SER A 425 28.56 0.12 -1.46
C SER A 425 27.11 -0.22 -1.76
N PRO A 426 26.76 -0.46 -3.04
CA PRO A 426 25.43 -0.90 -3.41
C PRO A 426 25.16 -2.32 -2.90
N VAL A 427 23.95 -2.51 -2.39
CA VAL A 427 23.42 -3.82 -2.02
C VAL A 427 22.24 -4.10 -2.91
N LYS A 428 22.26 -5.22 -3.61
CA LYS A 428 21.11 -5.71 -4.40
C LYS A 428 20.17 -6.46 -3.49
N ILE A 429 18.89 -6.22 -3.66
CA ILE A 429 17.85 -6.69 -2.76
C ILE A 429 16.73 -7.31 -3.58
N THR A 430 16.35 -8.53 -3.25
CA THR A 430 15.27 -9.24 -3.91
C THR A 430 14.41 -9.94 -2.86
N TYR A 431 13.11 -9.75 -2.93
CA TYR A 431 12.18 -10.59 -2.20
C TYR A 431 11.94 -11.88 -2.96
N TYR A 432 11.96 -12.98 -2.26
CA TYR A 432 11.52 -14.26 -2.82
C TYR A 432 10.73 -15.04 -1.76
N GLY A 433 9.93 -15.98 -2.21
CA GLY A 433 9.10 -16.75 -1.30
C GLY A 433 8.41 -17.90 -2.03
N LYS A 434 7.51 -18.59 -1.33
CA LYS A 434 6.68 -19.63 -1.92
C LYS A 434 5.23 -19.17 -1.97
N LYS A 435 4.58 -19.50 -3.07
CA LYS A 435 3.14 -19.34 -3.27
C LYS A 435 2.59 -20.62 -3.86
N ASP A 436 1.68 -21.27 -3.11
CA ASP A 436 1.15 -22.58 -3.50
C ASP A 436 2.26 -23.60 -3.84
N GLY A 437 3.34 -23.61 -3.06
CA GLY A 437 4.53 -24.45 -3.25
C GLY A 437 5.49 -23.98 -4.37
N ILE A 438 5.14 -22.96 -5.15
CA ILE A 438 5.96 -22.45 -6.25
C ILE A 438 6.90 -21.38 -5.73
N LEU A 439 8.21 -21.50 -6.03
CA LEU A 439 9.17 -20.45 -5.73
C LEU A 439 8.93 -19.25 -6.65
N VAL A 440 8.67 -18.10 -6.06
CA VAL A 440 8.44 -16.82 -6.74
C VAL A 440 9.42 -15.77 -6.25
N TRP A 441 9.72 -14.79 -7.10
CA TRP A 441 10.62 -13.68 -6.76
C TRP A 441 10.10 -12.37 -7.34
N GLY A 442 10.43 -11.29 -6.63
CA GLY A 442 10.16 -9.93 -7.06
C GLY A 442 11.31 -9.33 -7.88
N PRO A 443 11.16 -8.09 -8.36
CA PRO A 443 12.23 -7.38 -9.04
C PRO A 443 13.40 -7.07 -8.11
N GLU A 444 14.62 -7.05 -8.67
CA GLU A 444 15.81 -6.60 -7.96
C GLU A 444 15.73 -5.09 -7.68
N TYR A 445 16.08 -4.71 -6.49
CA TYR A 445 16.20 -3.33 -6.04
C TYR A 445 17.62 -3.08 -5.53
N THR A 446 18.21 -1.95 -5.88
CA THR A 446 19.54 -1.58 -5.38
C THR A 446 19.42 -0.44 -4.37
N TYR A 447 20.05 -0.61 -3.23
CA TYR A 447 20.11 0.38 -2.16
C TYR A 447 21.55 0.61 -1.71
N THR A 448 21.91 1.87 -1.56
CA THR A 448 23.19 2.31 -1.00
C THR A 448 22.90 3.21 0.18
N MET A 449 23.37 2.85 1.36
CA MET A 449 22.98 3.55 2.60
C MET A 449 23.36 5.02 2.58
N THR A 450 24.57 5.37 2.09
CA THR A 450 24.99 6.77 2.02
C THR A 450 24.10 7.57 1.07
N THR A 451 23.95 7.12 -0.16
CA THR A 451 23.24 7.86 -1.23
C THR A 451 21.72 7.86 -1.03
N ASN A 452 21.14 6.75 -0.57
CA ASN A 452 19.69 6.61 -0.45
C ASN A 452 19.13 7.06 0.90
N TYR A 453 19.96 7.17 1.94
CA TYR A 453 19.51 7.58 3.26
C TYR A 453 20.34 8.71 3.86
N ILE A 454 21.65 8.53 4.11
CA ILE A 454 22.45 9.46 4.91
C ILE A 454 22.52 10.85 4.25
N VAL A 455 22.92 10.94 2.99
CA VAL A 455 23.04 12.22 2.26
C VAL A 455 21.68 12.93 2.13
N PRO A 456 20.58 12.25 1.79
CA PRO A 456 19.24 12.85 1.84
C PRO A 456 18.84 13.37 3.22
N GLN A 457 19.15 12.64 4.31
CA GLN A 457 18.86 13.11 5.67
C GLN A 457 19.70 14.33 6.06
N LEU A 458 20.98 14.38 5.66
CA LEU A 458 21.82 15.57 5.85
C LEU A 458 21.26 16.82 5.17
N LYS A 459 20.63 16.66 4.01
CA LYS A 459 19.99 17.78 3.27
C LYS A 459 18.65 18.18 3.91
N LYS A 460 17.88 17.23 4.41
CA LYS A 460 16.50 17.43 4.90
C LYS A 460 16.45 17.86 6.37
N SER A 461 17.36 17.36 7.20
CA SER A 461 17.31 17.59 8.65
C SER A 461 17.58 19.05 9.01
N THR A 462 16.81 19.57 9.96
CA THR A 462 17.04 20.86 10.62
C THR A 462 17.81 20.72 11.94
N SER A 463 18.02 19.50 12.44
CA SER A 463 18.77 19.22 13.66
C SER A 463 20.28 19.20 13.38
N GLU A 464 21.01 20.18 13.87
CA GLU A 464 22.48 20.21 13.75
C GLU A 464 23.14 19.03 14.50
N VAL A 465 22.57 18.60 15.61
CA VAL A 465 23.05 17.44 16.37
C VAL A 465 22.93 16.16 15.51
N TYR A 466 21.78 15.98 14.86
CA TYR A 466 21.58 14.83 13.98
C TYR A 466 22.47 14.89 12.74
N LYS A 467 22.65 16.07 12.12
CA LYS A 467 23.59 16.24 11.01
C LYS A 467 25.02 15.89 11.43
N LYS A 468 25.49 16.40 12.60
CA LYS A 468 26.82 16.07 13.12
C LYS A 468 26.94 14.56 13.34
N PHE A 469 25.94 13.90 13.88
CA PHE A 469 25.93 12.44 14.06
C PHE A 469 26.09 11.70 12.72
N LEU A 470 25.36 12.10 11.67
CA LEU A 470 25.47 11.48 10.36
C LEU A 470 26.84 11.75 9.70
N VAL A 471 27.41 12.93 9.90
CA VAL A 471 28.74 13.25 9.40
C VAL A 471 29.79 12.40 10.11
N GLU A 472 29.76 12.27 11.44
CA GLU A 472 30.69 11.42 12.18
C GLU A 472 30.54 9.94 11.81
N LEU A 473 29.33 9.49 11.50
CA LEU A 473 29.08 8.15 10.94
C LEU A 473 29.79 7.96 9.58
N MET A 474 29.71 8.97 8.69
CA MET A 474 30.41 8.92 7.38
C MET A 474 31.95 8.90 7.55
N TYR A 475 32.47 9.68 8.48
CA TYR A 475 33.91 9.66 8.79
C TYR A 475 34.32 8.33 9.44
N TYR A 476 33.48 7.75 10.30
CA TYR A 476 33.69 6.40 10.87
C TYR A 476 33.72 5.34 9.76
N GLY A 477 32.81 5.42 8.81
CA GLY A 477 32.79 4.54 7.64
C GLY A 477 34.05 4.69 6.78
N ALA A 478 34.51 5.93 6.51
CA ALA A 478 35.75 6.19 5.76
C ALA A 478 36.99 5.65 6.48
N ALA A 479 37.05 5.80 7.81
CA ALA A 479 38.12 5.21 8.61
C ALA A 479 38.08 3.67 8.58
N ALA A 480 36.88 3.08 8.55
CA ALA A 480 36.71 1.64 8.38
C ALA A 480 37.10 1.16 6.98
N GLN A 481 36.88 1.96 5.93
CA GLN A 481 37.36 1.68 4.57
C GLN A 481 38.89 1.57 4.55
N VAL A 482 39.58 2.52 5.17
CA VAL A 482 41.05 2.50 5.28
C VAL A 482 41.53 1.30 6.10
N TYR A 483 40.92 1.06 7.28
CA TYR A 483 41.31 -0.04 8.16
C TYR A 483 41.16 -1.40 7.52
N ASN A 484 40.08 -1.62 6.74
CA ASN A 484 39.78 -2.88 6.07
C ASN A 484 40.32 -2.96 4.63
N ASN A 485 41.06 -1.97 4.16
CA ASN A 485 41.52 -1.83 2.76
C ASN A 485 40.36 -2.00 1.74
N TRP A 486 39.25 -1.32 2.00
CA TRP A 486 38.01 -1.41 1.21
C TRP A 486 37.75 -0.09 0.48
N LYS A 487 37.83 -0.07 -0.86
CA LYS A 487 37.56 1.12 -1.69
C LYS A 487 38.23 2.40 -1.18
N THR A 488 39.48 2.29 -0.80
CA THR A 488 40.25 3.41 -0.21
C THR A 488 40.49 4.58 -1.16
N ASP A 489 40.31 4.35 -2.45
CA ASP A 489 40.35 5.35 -3.52
C ASP A 489 39.07 6.19 -3.65
N LYS A 490 38.00 5.77 -2.95
CA LYS A 490 36.69 6.44 -2.94
C LYS A 490 36.14 6.51 -1.50
N PRO A 491 36.74 7.36 -0.66
CA PRO A 491 36.27 7.51 0.71
C PRO A 491 34.82 8.05 0.69
N MET A 492 33.94 7.47 1.50
CA MET A 492 32.53 7.87 1.50
C MET A 492 32.33 9.33 1.94
N THR A 493 33.29 9.94 2.60
CA THR A 493 33.29 11.38 2.92
C THR A 493 33.36 12.29 1.70
N ASP A 494 33.69 11.77 0.50
CA ASP A 494 33.63 12.52 -0.74
C ASP A 494 32.19 12.85 -1.17
N GLU A 495 31.23 12.11 -0.65
CA GLU A 495 29.79 12.40 -0.86
C GLU A 495 29.29 13.61 -0.03
N LEU A 496 30.09 14.12 0.92
CA LEU A 496 29.76 15.27 1.77
C LEU A 496 30.16 16.59 1.10
N THR A 497 29.32 17.61 1.24
CA THR A 497 29.69 19.01 0.87
C THR A 497 30.70 19.57 1.87
N ASP A 498 31.36 20.68 1.51
CA ASP A 498 32.32 21.34 2.41
C ASP A 498 31.66 21.84 3.71
N GLU A 499 30.41 22.33 3.64
CA GLU A 499 29.64 22.73 4.81
C GLU A 499 29.32 21.53 5.72
N GLN A 500 29.04 20.37 5.13
CA GLN A 500 28.83 19.15 5.89
C GLN A 500 30.13 18.64 6.51
N LYS A 501 31.23 18.65 5.77
CA LYS A 501 32.55 18.30 6.29
C LYS A 501 32.99 19.18 7.46
N ALA A 502 32.60 20.46 7.47
CA ALA A 502 32.87 21.38 8.57
C ALA A 502 32.20 21.00 9.90
N LEU A 503 31.20 20.11 9.89
CA LEU A 503 30.58 19.57 11.11
C LEU A 503 31.42 18.47 11.78
N HIS A 504 32.43 17.95 11.09
CA HIS A 504 33.31 16.93 11.63
C HIS A 504 34.17 17.46 12.77
N ASP A 505 34.24 16.68 13.86
CA ASP A 505 35.08 16.99 15.00
C ASP A 505 36.53 16.53 14.74
N THR A 506 37.42 17.49 14.49
CA THR A 506 38.84 17.22 14.26
C THR A 506 39.64 17.05 15.55
N SER A 507 39.05 17.33 16.71
CA SER A 507 39.73 17.20 18.00
C SER A 507 40.00 15.73 18.33
N ALA A 508 41.11 15.47 19.03
CA ALA A 508 41.40 14.15 19.54
C ALA A 508 40.39 13.78 20.66
N PRO A 509 39.66 12.65 20.57
CA PRO A 509 38.75 12.26 21.63
C PRO A 509 39.53 11.94 22.91
N THR A 510 39.03 12.45 24.03
CA THR A 510 39.58 12.06 25.35
C THR A 510 39.10 10.67 25.68
N LEU A 511 40.04 9.74 25.85
CA LEU A 511 39.74 8.32 26.11
C LEU A 511 40.10 7.92 27.55
N LYS A 512 39.20 7.15 28.15
CA LYS A 512 39.37 6.59 29.50
C LYS A 512 39.59 5.10 29.43
N ASN A 513 40.66 4.62 30.05
CA ASN A 513 40.87 3.20 30.27
C ASN A 513 40.36 2.81 31.65
N ILE A 514 39.25 2.10 31.72
CA ILE A 514 38.62 1.64 32.95
C ILE A 514 38.82 0.15 33.19
N THR A 515 39.73 -0.46 32.45
CA THR A 515 39.99 -1.92 32.54
C THR A 515 40.25 -2.30 33.98
N ASN A 516 39.45 -3.25 34.47
CA ASN A 516 39.56 -3.81 35.83
C ASN A 516 39.50 -2.82 36.98
N THR A 517 38.94 -1.63 36.78
CA THR A 517 38.77 -0.64 37.87
C THR A 517 37.83 -1.11 38.97
N LYS A 518 37.04 -2.14 38.72
CA LYS A 518 36.17 -2.79 39.67
C LYS A 518 36.15 -4.31 39.42
N GLN A 519 37.11 -5.01 40.05
CA GLN A 519 37.04 -6.46 40.10
C GLN A 519 36.43 -6.93 41.42
N VAL A 520 35.47 -7.83 41.34
CA VAL A 520 35.04 -8.61 42.51
C VAL A 520 35.75 -9.93 42.40
N GLU A 521 36.73 -10.18 43.26
CA GLU A 521 37.40 -11.46 43.37
C GLU A 521 36.46 -12.51 43.96
N ILE A 522 36.39 -13.63 43.28
CA ILE A 522 35.55 -14.75 43.69
C ILE A 522 36.47 -15.90 44.19
N PRO A 523 36.38 -16.28 45.46
CA PRO A 523 37.10 -17.40 45.94
C PRO A 523 36.77 -18.68 45.15
N ASN A 524 37.81 -19.39 44.69
CA ASN A 524 37.68 -20.65 43.93
C ASN A 524 37.01 -20.53 42.56
N ALA A 525 37.21 -19.42 41.83
CA ALA A 525 36.77 -19.29 40.44
C ALA A 525 37.26 -20.49 39.60
N LYS A 526 36.37 -21.09 38.81
CA LYS A 526 36.71 -22.24 37.94
C LYS A 526 37.59 -21.86 36.77
N THR A 527 37.51 -20.63 36.33
CA THR A 527 38.33 -20.05 35.25
C THR A 527 38.55 -18.57 35.46
N THR A 528 39.43 -17.98 34.68
CA THR A 528 39.74 -16.54 34.73
C THR A 528 39.69 -15.94 33.33
N TRP A 529 39.44 -14.62 33.28
CA TRP A 529 39.51 -13.89 32.02
C TRP A 529 40.94 -13.86 31.48
N ARG A 530 41.10 -14.17 30.18
CA ARG A 530 42.38 -14.16 29.48
C ARG A 530 42.60 -12.86 28.72
N ALA A 531 41.56 -12.39 28.02
CA ALA A 531 41.61 -11.21 27.16
C ALA A 531 40.22 -10.64 26.90
N VAL A 532 40.17 -9.35 26.62
CA VAL A 532 39.03 -8.71 25.99
C VAL A 532 39.47 -8.10 24.68
N ASN A 533 38.78 -8.43 23.61
CA ASN A 533 38.96 -7.85 22.28
C ASN A 533 37.69 -7.15 21.83
N VAL A 534 37.77 -6.36 20.77
CA VAL A 534 36.62 -5.80 20.12
C VAL A 534 36.64 -6.21 18.64
N GLU A 535 35.54 -6.75 18.19
CA GLU A 535 35.29 -7.07 16.78
C GLU A 535 34.43 -5.95 16.17
N TYR A 536 34.73 -5.58 14.95
CA TYR A 536 34.07 -4.52 14.21
C TYR A 536 33.43 -5.08 12.94
N GLY A 537 32.13 -5.19 12.96
CA GLY A 537 31.31 -5.62 11.83
C GLY A 537 30.19 -4.61 11.57
N SER A 538 29.01 -5.08 11.20
CA SER A 538 27.78 -4.27 11.24
C SER A 538 27.46 -3.82 12.67
N ALA A 539 27.79 -4.66 13.64
CA ALA A 539 27.79 -4.37 15.07
C ALA A 539 29.22 -4.25 15.62
N THR A 540 29.37 -3.51 16.71
CA THR A 540 30.58 -3.53 17.55
C THR A 540 30.38 -4.55 18.66
N VAL A 541 31.24 -5.56 18.72
CA VAL A 541 31.11 -6.70 19.63
C VAL A 541 32.28 -6.76 20.59
N MET A 542 32.03 -6.85 21.89
CA MET A 542 33.07 -7.16 22.86
C MET A 542 33.23 -8.68 23.00
N LEU A 543 34.45 -9.15 22.80
CA LEU A 543 34.85 -10.55 22.89
C LEU A 543 35.59 -10.78 24.22
N LEU A 544 34.87 -11.34 25.20
CA LEU A 544 35.41 -11.61 26.52
C LEU A 544 35.87 -13.09 26.62
N LYS A 545 37.16 -13.32 26.63
CA LYS A 545 37.76 -14.64 26.49
C LYS A 545 38.26 -15.17 27.83
N THR A 546 37.86 -16.38 28.17
CA THR A 546 38.36 -17.07 29.38
C THR A 546 39.63 -17.86 29.08
N ARG A 547 40.32 -18.32 30.14
CA ARG A 547 41.27 -19.43 30.09
C ARG A 547 40.49 -20.75 29.92
N ALA A 548 41.21 -21.89 30.04
CA ALA A 548 40.62 -23.20 29.87
C ALA A 548 39.35 -23.38 30.74
N TYR A 549 38.28 -23.76 30.09
CA TYR A 549 36.99 -24.04 30.70
C TYR A 549 36.09 -24.76 29.66
N THR A 550 35.46 -25.85 30.07
CA THR A 550 34.47 -26.54 29.25
C THR A 550 33.06 -26.15 29.69
N PRO A 551 32.22 -25.62 28.80
CA PRO A 551 30.90 -25.16 29.17
C PRO A 551 29.98 -26.30 29.60
N THR A 552 29.14 -26.04 30.59
CA THR A 552 28.02 -26.90 30.98
C THR A 552 26.70 -26.30 30.47
N ALA A 553 25.64 -27.09 30.48
CA ALA A 553 24.31 -26.60 30.08
C ALA A 553 23.80 -25.44 30.95
N ASP A 554 24.27 -25.36 32.20
CA ASP A 554 23.90 -24.34 33.18
C ASP A 554 24.76 -23.06 33.10
N LEU A 555 25.67 -22.98 32.12
CA LEU A 555 26.49 -21.80 31.89
C LEU A 555 25.60 -20.59 31.52
N LYS A 556 25.84 -19.47 32.21
CA LYS A 556 25.21 -18.18 31.83
C LYS A 556 26.20 -17.03 32.04
N ALA A 557 26.02 -15.97 31.23
CA ALA A 557 26.70 -14.72 31.42
C ALA A 557 25.72 -13.68 32.02
N VAL A 558 26.12 -13.04 33.10
CA VAL A 558 25.39 -11.91 33.70
C VAL A 558 26.14 -10.64 33.36
N VAL A 559 25.44 -9.74 32.71
CA VAL A 559 25.98 -8.47 32.17
C VAL A 559 25.27 -7.30 32.79
N GLN A 560 26.03 -6.34 33.33
CA GLN A 560 25.50 -5.05 33.80
C GLN A 560 26.15 -3.93 33.00
N VAL A 561 25.35 -3.21 32.22
CA VAL A 561 25.79 -1.99 31.53
C VAL A 561 25.59 -0.79 32.47
N ALA A 562 26.61 0.04 32.59
CA ALA A 562 26.53 1.23 33.45
C ALA A 562 25.42 2.18 32.96
N GLY A 563 24.59 2.62 33.90
CA GLY A 563 23.43 3.50 33.62
C GLY A 563 22.16 2.74 33.25
N GLU A 564 22.20 1.42 33.08
CA GLU A 564 21.00 0.62 32.87
C GLU A 564 20.49 0.05 34.20
N PRO A 565 19.17 0.07 34.45
CA PRO A 565 18.59 -0.36 35.71
C PRO A 565 18.56 -1.89 35.89
N GLN A 566 18.63 -2.64 34.80
CA GLN A 566 18.49 -4.10 34.80
C GLN A 566 19.75 -4.79 34.29
N GLN A 567 20.06 -5.94 34.89
CA GLN A 567 21.07 -6.86 34.38
C GLN A 567 20.47 -7.68 33.24
N ARG A 568 21.33 -8.05 32.29
CA ARG A 568 21.02 -8.98 31.21
C ARG A 568 21.61 -10.33 31.51
N VAL A 569 20.89 -11.39 31.25
CA VAL A 569 21.34 -12.76 31.45
C VAL A 569 21.25 -13.53 30.15
N TYR A 570 22.35 -14.07 29.73
CA TYR A 570 22.46 -14.91 28.52
C TYR A 570 22.72 -16.33 28.95
N TYR A 571 21.85 -17.26 28.60
CA TYR A 571 22.00 -18.68 28.90
C TYR A 571 22.62 -19.40 27.71
N TYR A 572 23.65 -20.21 27.96
CA TYR A 572 24.33 -21.00 26.93
C TYR A 572 23.37 -21.97 26.22
N SER A 573 22.44 -22.58 26.97
CA SER A 573 21.43 -23.48 26.42
C SER A 573 20.43 -22.84 25.50
N GLU A 574 20.18 -21.53 25.66
CA GLU A 574 19.18 -20.77 24.88
C GLU A 574 19.83 -19.94 23.77
N ASN A 575 21.04 -19.47 23.98
CA ASN A 575 21.74 -18.54 23.11
C ASN A 575 23.19 -18.98 22.87
N PRO A 576 23.43 -20.19 22.34
CA PRO A 576 24.80 -20.74 22.19
C PRO A 576 25.68 -19.87 21.27
N GLU A 577 25.10 -19.08 20.36
CA GLU A 577 25.84 -18.19 19.47
C GLU A 577 26.61 -17.09 20.20
N TYR A 578 26.21 -16.70 21.41
CA TYR A 578 26.99 -15.78 22.24
C TYR A 578 28.17 -16.39 22.96
N PHE A 579 28.31 -17.72 22.92
CA PHE A 579 29.35 -18.44 23.64
C PHE A 579 30.15 -19.31 22.68
N VAL A 580 31.22 -18.77 22.14
CA VAL A 580 32.08 -19.51 21.19
C VAL A 580 33.19 -20.22 21.93
N GLU A 581 33.30 -21.53 21.77
CA GLU A 581 34.44 -22.30 22.28
C GLU A 581 35.69 -21.95 21.48
N GLU A 582 36.71 -21.45 22.17
CA GLU A 582 37.96 -21.01 21.53
C GLU A 582 39.16 -21.29 22.40
N ASN A 583 40.16 -22.00 21.85
CA ASN A 583 41.43 -22.31 22.52
C ASN A 583 41.24 -22.98 23.90
N GLY A 584 40.25 -23.88 24.01
CA GLY A 584 39.95 -24.62 25.23
C GLY A 584 39.24 -23.81 26.31
N GLY A 585 38.77 -22.61 26.01
CA GLY A 585 37.97 -21.76 26.88
C GLY A 585 36.73 -21.26 26.15
N ILE A 586 36.00 -20.32 26.77
CA ILE A 586 34.82 -19.66 26.23
C ILE A 586 35.14 -18.22 25.84
N CYS A 587 34.73 -17.83 24.66
CA CYS A 587 34.61 -16.43 24.23
C CYS A 587 33.14 -16.03 24.35
N PHE A 588 32.79 -15.24 25.37
CA PHE A 588 31.49 -14.63 25.46
C PHE A 588 31.46 -13.39 24.55
N ARG A 589 30.49 -13.35 23.63
CA ARG A 589 30.24 -12.27 22.65
C ARG A 589 29.15 -11.36 23.20
N PHE A 590 29.51 -10.14 23.56
CA PHE A 590 28.54 -9.14 23.93
C PHE A 590 28.28 -8.20 22.73
N GLU A 591 27.16 -8.39 22.07
CA GLU A 591 26.81 -7.75 20.79
C GLU A 591 25.98 -6.46 20.95
N GLU A 592 25.50 -6.15 22.15
CA GLU A 592 24.65 -4.99 22.41
C GLU A 592 25.45 -3.72 22.74
N CYS A 593 26.56 -3.50 22.05
CA CYS A 593 27.38 -2.30 22.15
C CYS A 593 26.80 -1.17 21.28
N ASN A 594 25.67 -0.59 21.70
CA ASN A 594 25.06 0.54 20.99
C ASN A 594 26.06 1.68 20.81
N ALA A 595 25.99 2.43 19.70
CA ALA A 595 26.90 3.53 19.40
C ALA A 595 27.01 4.55 20.54
N ASN A 596 25.88 4.91 21.18
CA ASN A 596 25.84 5.80 22.34
C ASN A 596 26.26 5.15 23.67
N LYS A 597 26.57 3.86 23.68
CA LYS A 597 27.03 3.10 24.88
C LYS A 597 28.48 2.62 24.79
N LEU A 598 29.20 2.93 23.71
CA LEU A 598 30.59 2.48 23.52
C LEU A 598 31.55 2.97 24.61
N ARG A 599 31.19 4.07 25.30
CA ARG A 599 31.92 4.58 26.46
C ARG A 599 31.44 4.00 27.78
N SER A 600 30.28 3.34 27.81
CA SER A 600 29.70 2.78 29.03
C SER A 600 30.51 1.60 29.55
N ALA A 601 30.69 1.53 30.87
CA ALA A 601 31.28 0.38 31.51
C ALA A 601 30.32 -0.82 31.43
N VAL A 602 30.86 -1.98 31.09
CA VAL A 602 30.14 -3.24 31.09
C VAL A 602 30.84 -4.19 32.09
N ASP A 603 30.09 -4.61 33.09
CA ASP A 603 30.53 -5.61 34.09
C ASP A 603 29.99 -6.96 33.62
N VAL A 604 30.87 -7.97 33.48
CA VAL A 604 30.51 -9.32 33.03
C VAL A 604 31.04 -10.36 34.03
N THR A 605 30.17 -11.29 34.42
CA THR A 605 30.50 -12.44 35.24
C THR A 605 29.88 -13.69 34.63
N LEU A 606 30.64 -14.78 34.52
CA LEU A 606 30.09 -16.06 34.12
C LEU A 606 29.68 -16.86 35.38
N TYR A 607 28.55 -17.55 35.24
CA TYR A 607 27.98 -18.41 36.26
C TYR A 607 27.72 -19.82 35.71
N GLU A 608 27.80 -20.78 36.58
CA GLU A 608 27.27 -22.13 36.39
C GLU A 608 26.12 -22.31 37.39
N GLY A 609 24.90 -22.37 36.91
CA GLY A 609 23.72 -22.21 37.77
C GLY A 609 23.78 -20.88 38.51
N ASP A 610 23.81 -20.92 39.86
CA ASP A 610 23.90 -19.73 40.71
C ASP A 610 25.30 -19.46 41.24
N THR A 611 26.29 -20.27 40.85
CA THR A 611 27.67 -20.14 41.30
C THR A 611 28.49 -19.38 40.29
N ALA A 612 29.07 -18.26 40.68
CA ALA A 612 29.98 -17.50 39.83
C ALA A 612 31.27 -18.32 39.59
N ILE A 613 31.68 -18.43 38.34
CA ILE A 613 32.87 -19.22 37.92
C ILE A 613 34.02 -18.33 37.44
N THR A 614 33.78 -17.02 37.24
CA THR A 614 34.81 -16.02 36.93
C THR A 614 34.70 -14.84 37.88
N ASN A 615 35.80 -14.12 38.10
CA ASN A 615 35.72 -12.78 38.63
C ASN A 615 34.89 -11.90 37.71
N THR A 616 34.25 -10.87 38.28
CA THR A 616 33.61 -9.84 37.44
C THR A 616 34.68 -9.04 36.74
N ILE A 617 34.60 -8.95 35.41
CA ILE A 617 35.44 -8.07 34.62
C ILE A 617 34.66 -6.81 34.27
N ARG A 618 35.31 -5.64 34.42
CA ARG A 618 34.80 -4.36 33.98
C ARG A 618 35.56 -3.88 32.75
N TYR A 619 34.86 -3.58 31.69
CA TYR A 619 35.47 -3.15 30.45
C TYR A 619 34.54 -2.20 29.67
N SER A 620 35.07 -1.51 28.65
CA SER A 620 34.29 -0.74 27.66
C SER A 620 35.01 -0.77 26.32
N VAL A 621 34.28 -0.49 25.25
CA VAL A 621 34.90 -0.31 23.92
C VAL A 621 35.87 0.87 23.96
N GLU A 622 35.55 1.94 24.69
CA GLU A 622 36.47 3.06 24.93
C GLU A 622 37.81 2.58 25.54
N SER A 623 37.77 1.69 26.52
CA SER A 623 39.00 1.14 27.14
C SER A 623 39.86 0.42 26.12
N TYR A 624 39.25 -0.34 25.22
CA TYR A 624 39.99 -0.97 24.11
C TYR A 624 40.65 0.10 23.22
N CYS A 625 39.91 1.13 22.82
CA CYS A 625 40.41 2.23 21.99
C CYS A 625 41.56 2.97 22.69
N ALA A 626 41.46 3.23 24.00
CA ALA A 626 42.48 3.90 24.81
C ALA A 626 43.83 3.16 24.86
N THR A 627 43.82 1.86 24.57
CA THR A 627 45.05 1.05 24.56
C THR A 627 45.71 0.94 23.19
N ARG A 628 45.09 1.51 22.15
CA ARG A 628 45.65 1.49 20.79
C ARG A 628 46.77 2.52 20.65
N LYS A 629 47.86 2.12 20.03
CA LYS A 629 49.06 2.97 19.90
C LYS A 629 48.98 3.77 18.61
N GLU A 630 49.36 5.04 18.71
CA GLU A 630 49.60 5.91 17.56
C GLU A 630 50.61 5.24 16.60
N GLY A 631 50.42 5.46 15.30
CA GLY A 631 51.22 4.83 14.25
C GLY A 631 50.78 3.42 13.84
N THR A 632 49.82 2.82 14.53
CA THR A 632 49.18 1.56 14.07
C THR A 632 47.99 1.85 13.15
N THR A 633 47.69 0.94 12.21
CA THR A 633 46.55 1.07 11.28
C THR A 633 45.19 1.15 11.98
N ILE A 634 45.06 0.55 13.14
CA ILE A 634 43.81 0.57 13.93
C ILE A 634 43.64 1.89 14.70
N TYR A 635 44.70 2.65 14.98
CA TYR A 635 44.59 3.85 15.82
C TYR A 635 43.65 4.91 15.22
N PRO A 636 43.83 5.36 13.96
CA PRO A 636 42.90 6.34 13.37
C PRO A 636 41.46 5.86 13.36
N PHE A 637 41.26 4.59 13.08
CA PHE A 637 39.93 3.97 13.08
C PHE A 637 39.26 4.04 14.47
N THR A 638 39.99 3.69 15.54
CA THR A 638 39.45 3.73 16.90
C THR A 638 39.20 5.16 17.40
N GLN A 639 40.02 6.12 16.99
CA GLN A 639 39.77 7.54 17.29
C GLN A 639 38.46 8.02 16.63
N GLN A 640 38.21 7.63 15.39
CA GLN A 640 37.00 8.01 14.67
C GLN A 640 35.76 7.28 15.21
N LEU A 641 35.89 6.02 15.63
CA LEU A 641 34.82 5.30 16.33
C LEU A 641 34.37 6.05 17.58
N MET A 642 35.32 6.65 18.33
CA MET A 642 34.96 7.37 19.56
C MET A 642 34.33 8.74 19.26
N ARG A 643 34.69 9.43 18.17
CA ARG A 643 33.97 10.63 17.72
C ARG A 643 32.54 10.29 17.32
N TYR A 644 32.36 9.18 16.58
CA TYR A 644 31.03 8.67 16.25
C TYR A 644 30.22 8.34 17.50
N ALA A 645 30.84 7.71 18.52
CA ALA A 645 30.20 7.46 19.82
C ALA A 645 29.76 8.75 20.53
N ASP A 646 30.61 9.80 20.54
CA ASP A 646 30.27 11.08 21.13
C ASP A 646 29.11 11.76 20.42
N ALA A 647 29.08 11.70 19.10
CA ALA A 647 27.98 12.23 18.31
C ALA A 647 26.68 11.40 18.54
N ALA A 648 26.79 10.08 18.70
CA ALA A 648 25.66 9.23 19.06
C ALA A 648 25.11 9.53 20.47
N ILE A 649 25.98 9.79 21.43
CA ILE A 649 25.59 10.22 22.80
C ILE A 649 24.86 11.58 22.72
N ALA A 650 25.37 12.51 21.95
CA ALA A 650 24.73 13.82 21.77
C ALA A 650 23.35 13.72 21.13
N GLN A 651 23.16 12.76 20.20
CA GLN A 651 21.91 12.58 19.46
C GLN A 651 20.88 11.76 20.25
N PHE A 652 21.30 10.67 20.91
CA PHE A 652 20.38 9.67 21.50
C PHE A 652 20.42 9.63 23.04
N GLY A 653 21.30 10.41 23.68
CA GLY A 653 21.58 10.33 25.09
C GLY A 653 22.60 9.23 25.43
N ALA A 654 23.16 9.30 26.66
CA ALA A 654 24.12 8.35 27.16
C ALA A 654 23.47 7.07 27.71
#